data_f8d387e6571faf6644d8882e0e3933d1
#
_entry.id   f8d387e6571faf6644d8882e0e3933d1
#
_cell.length_a   1.000
_cell.length_b   1.000
_cell.length_c   1.000
_cell.angle_alpha   90.00
_cell.angle_beta   90.00
_cell.angle_gamma   90.00
#
_symmetry.space_group_name_H-M   'P 1'
#
loop_
_entity.id
_entity.type
_entity.pdbx_description
1 polymer ?
#
loop_
_entity_poly.entity_id
_entity_poly.type
_entity_poly.pdbx_seq_one_letter_code
_entity_poly.pdbx_strand_id
1 'polypeptide(L)'
;MGEEYDSVEDISGALLLHVEGYGDVRLSDVADVEVIDNSADSYTRLNGEKASILKIYKNATSSAGEVSDNCLTAFEQMESRYDGLHMVVLSNQGNYITIVIQSILTSMVVGAALAIIVLAIFLKDVKPTLVVGISIPLSVLFAVVLMYFTGLDLNVMTLAGLSLGIGMLVDNSVVVIENIYRLRSRGVPAARAAVQGTRQVGMSVVASTLTSVCVFLPVVFSASLVRSLMMPMSLCIGYCLMASLIVALTVVPAAASTVLKKAEPKRLVWFEKVQEKYAHSLEWCLQHRALPLIAAVVLLVFSGWQVLNMGVELLPSITSNEAQITLSTADGLTKEESYAIAGQVAEAALNVENVEEVGITTDTSMAGLDISQLGLPTAITDILNSANAYGRYKINVMMSKSLSSREVEKTRQAMEDAVSQIENCTAEVKLYGMTDDLTSQLATGLSVKVYGKDPETLTTVSEKVMEIVNDTEGFANADNGLGSGDATIILKVDRDKVRAYGLTVAQVYQQIAAKLTTTATAQTPVTVNGTTMDVQITDNLDPVTKENMMELTFETTEMSADGTVTNGTCTLNDIASWTTGTAPDAITSENQTEFVTVTADTLKGYNTMVQSRVLQKKLDEYAASGEMPEGCSTTLGGETEGTDYMVNEMVQWMALALPFVYLVMVAQFQSLLSPFIVLFTVPLAFTGGLLGLLVTGQQLTMISLMGFIVLMGTVVNNGIVFVDYANQLRIGGMERRAALVATGKTRMRPILMTTLTTVLAMLQLVFSGDMASQLMSGMAIVIICGLSYATLMTLYIVPVLYDILFKKPPLNVDVGSDDDLDDIPDDAAEFIAAQKSAGTAQPEA
;
A
#
# COMPACT_ATOMS: atom_id res chain seq x y z
N MET A 1 9.42 44.31 -9.61
CA MET A 1 8.56 44.30 -10.80
C MET A 1 9.54 44.37 -11.94
N GLY A 2 9.70 43.32 -12.74
CA GLY A 2 10.49 43.36 -13.96
C GLY A 2 9.76 44.21 -14.99
N GLU A 3 10.49 44.94 -15.77
CA GLU A 3 9.93 45.63 -16.94
C GLU A 3 9.44 44.56 -17.91
N GLU A 4 8.24 44.73 -18.44
CA GLU A 4 7.68 43.86 -19.47
C GLU A 4 8.13 44.44 -20.80
N TYR A 5 8.73 43.64 -21.69
CA TYR A 5 9.18 44.06 -23.00
C TYR A 5 8.07 43.79 -24.04
N ASP A 6 7.85 44.77 -24.93
CA ASP A 6 6.84 44.63 -25.99
C ASP A 6 7.36 43.80 -27.19
N SER A 7 8.69 43.71 -27.37
CA SER A 7 9.33 42.99 -28.45
C SER A 7 10.73 42.48 -28.11
N VAL A 8 11.28 41.59 -28.93
CA VAL A 8 12.67 41.12 -28.84
C VAL A 8 13.69 42.22 -29.13
N GLU A 9 13.30 43.14 -30.00
CA GLU A 9 14.12 44.33 -30.34
C GLU A 9 14.31 45.25 -29.11
N ASP A 10 13.31 45.30 -28.24
CA ASP A 10 13.44 46.09 -26.98
C ASP A 10 14.47 45.49 -26.04
N ILE A 11 14.53 44.11 -25.97
CA ILE A 11 15.57 43.42 -25.23
C ILE A 11 16.95 43.71 -25.81
N SER A 12 17.08 43.60 -27.15
CA SER A 12 18.34 43.92 -27.86
C SER A 12 18.80 45.36 -27.61
N GLY A 13 17.85 46.28 -27.44
CA GLY A 13 18.10 47.69 -27.16
C GLY A 13 18.38 47.99 -25.67
N ALA A 14 18.31 46.98 -24.75
CA ALA A 14 18.51 47.23 -23.31
C ALA A 14 19.91 47.73 -22.98
N LEU A 15 19.99 48.73 -22.11
CA LEU A 15 21.26 49.32 -21.67
C LEU A 15 21.95 48.39 -20.66
N LEU A 16 23.17 47.95 -20.97
CA LEU A 16 23.98 47.09 -20.12
C LEU A 16 24.83 47.94 -19.14
N LEU A 17 25.57 48.88 -19.68
CA LEU A 17 26.41 49.72 -18.87
C LEU A 17 26.84 51.00 -19.65
N HIS A 18 27.24 51.98 -18.91
CA HIS A 18 27.83 53.19 -19.49
C HIS A 18 29.36 53.15 -19.29
N VAL A 19 30.16 53.27 -20.39
CA VAL A 19 31.60 53.23 -20.36
C VAL A 19 32.14 54.66 -20.61
N GLU A 20 32.88 55.19 -19.64
CA GLU A 20 33.47 56.52 -19.73
C GLU A 20 34.42 56.59 -20.93
N GLY A 21 34.12 57.46 -21.91
CA GLY A 21 34.85 57.61 -23.18
C GLY A 21 34.32 56.82 -24.38
N TYR A 22 33.46 55.87 -24.15
CA TYR A 22 32.82 55.06 -25.24
C TYR A 22 31.30 55.35 -25.35
N GLY A 23 30.65 55.76 -24.24
CA GLY A 23 29.22 55.99 -24.18
C GLY A 23 28.40 54.79 -23.66
N ASP A 24 27.12 54.72 -24.01
CA ASP A 24 26.21 53.67 -23.59
C ASP A 24 26.40 52.36 -24.40
N VAL A 25 26.66 51.27 -23.71
CA VAL A 25 26.77 49.93 -24.30
C VAL A 25 25.43 49.24 -24.13
N ARG A 26 24.84 48.81 -25.25
CA ARG A 26 23.57 48.07 -25.31
C ARG A 26 23.79 46.58 -25.51
N LEU A 27 22.78 45.75 -25.24
CA LEU A 27 22.87 44.35 -25.43
C LEU A 27 23.18 43.96 -26.91
N SER A 28 22.62 44.68 -27.88
CA SER A 28 22.91 44.54 -29.30
C SER A 28 24.37 44.84 -29.71
N ASP A 29 25.14 45.50 -28.84
CA ASP A 29 26.53 45.79 -29.14
C ASP A 29 27.46 44.64 -28.78
N VAL A 30 27.00 43.70 -27.99
CA VAL A 30 27.79 42.57 -27.42
C VAL A 30 27.19 41.21 -27.64
N ALA A 31 25.90 41.12 -28.04
CA ALA A 31 25.19 39.88 -28.23
C ALA A 31 24.12 39.99 -29.32
N ASP A 32 23.89 38.89 -30.03
CA ASP A 32 22.71 38.71 -30.89
C ASP A 32 21.60 38.08 -30.08
N VAL A 33 20.37 38.61 -30.17
CA VAL A 33 19.21 38.12 -29.46
C VAL A 33 18.26 37.42 -30.43
N GLU A 34 18.07 36.14 -30.25
CA GLU A 34 17.19 35.32 -31.09
C GLU A 34 16.21 34.55 -30.22
N VAL A 35 15.02 34.30 -30.75
CA VAL A 35 14.03 33.39 -30.12
C VAL A 35 14.26 31.99 -30.65
N ILE A 36 14.65 31.09 -29.77
CA ILE A 36 14.89 29.69 -30.11
C ILE A 36 13.62 28.90 -29.80
N ASP A 37 13.14 28.13 -30.78
CA ASP A 37 12.06 27.18 -30.58
C ASP A 37 12.65 25.80 -30.14
N ASN A 38 12.55 25.51 -28.83
CA ASN A 38 13.01 24.24 -28.25
C ASN A 38 12.01 23.09 -28.48
N SER A 39 10.91 23.31 -29.19
CA SER A 39 9.90 22.25 -29.44
C SER A 39 10.46 21.05 -30.20
N ALA A 40 11.55 21.25 -30.96
CA ALA A 40 12.23 20.19 -31.68
C ALA A 40 13.13 19.31 -30.80
N ASP A 41 13.41 19.73 -29.55
CA ASP A 41 14.28 19.00 -28.65
C ASP A 41 13.52 17.93 -27.85
N SER A 42 12.20 18.01 -27.78
CA SER A 42 11.35 16.99 -27.17
C SER A 42 10.61 16.19 -28.24
N TYR A 43 10.70 14.87 -28.18
CA TYR A 43 9.92 13.99 -29.05
C TYR A 43 8.59 13.65 -28.37
N THR A 44 7.51 14.30 -28.81
CA THR A 44 6.17 14.05 -28.29
C THR A 44 5.21 13.80 -29.46
N ARG A 45 4.54 12.65 -29.41
CA ARG A 45 3.54 12.26 -30.41
C ARG A 45 2.36 11.56 -29.73
N LEU A 46 1.20 11.73 -30.33
CA LEU A 46 -0.05 11.02 -30.00
C LEU A 46 -0.51 10.30 -31.27
N ASN A 47 -0.65 8.97 -31.18
CA ASN A 47 -1.06 8.13 -32.31
C ASN A 47 -0.25 8.39 -33.60
N GLY A 48 1.03 8.70 -33.47
CA GLY A 48 1.94 9.00 -34.58
C GLY A 48 1.94 10.46 -35.02
N GLU A 49 0.99 11.30 -34.65
CA GLU A 49 0.94 12.72 -34.97
C GLU A 49 1.66 13.57 -33.92
N LYS A 50 2.20 14.73 -34.36
CA LYS A 50 2.85 15.68 -33.43
C LYS A 50 1.85 16.17 -32.38
N ALA A 51 2.21 16.12 -31.12
CA ALA A 51 1.37 16.53 -30.01
C ALA A 51 2.19 17.23 -28.92
N SER A 52 1.51 17.88 -27.99
CA SER A 52 2.08 18.39 -26.74
C SER A 52 1.44 17.68 -25.56
N ILE A 53 2.25 17.24 -24.59
CA ILE A 53 1.74 16.62 -23.36
C ILE A 53 1.67 17.69 -22.28
N LEU A 54 0.47 17.85 -21.72
CA LEU A 54 0.22 18.72 -20.59
C LEU A 54 0.15 17.88 -19.31
N LYS A 55 1.07 18.08 -18.38
CA LYS A 55 1.05 17.48 -17.04
C LYS A 55 0.44 18.48 -16.05
N ILE A 56 -0.66 18.12 -15.42
CA ILE A 56 -1.38 18.96 -14.47
C ILE A 56 -1.23 18.38 -13.07
N TYR A 57 -0.65 19.16 -12.17
CA TYR A 57 -0.45 18.80 -10.76
C TYR A 57 -1.49 19.47 -9.88
N LYS A 58 -2.09 18.72 -8.96
CA LYS A 58 -3.00 19.30 -7.97
C LYS A 58 -2.24 20.06 -6.89
N ASN A 59 -2.85 21.09 -6.35
CA ASN A 59 -2.37 21.72 -5.12
C ASN A 59 -2.57 20.77 -3.92
N ALA A 60 -1.71 20.87 -2.90
CA ALA A 60 -1.77 20.03 -1.70
C ALA A 60 -3.13 20.04 -0.99
N THR A 61 -3.86 21.16 -1.06
CA THR A 61 -5.18 21.35 -0.41
C THR A 61 -6.37 20.92 -1.27
N SER A 62 -6.17 20.58 -2.55
CA SER A 62 -7.25 20.25 -3.49
C SER A 62 -7.46 18.74 -3.61
N SER A 63 -8.70 18.32 -3.85
CA SER A 63 -9.03 16.92 -4.15
C SER A 63 -8.62 16.57 -5.59
N ALA A 64 -7.95 15.42 -5.79
CA ALA A 64 -7.56 14.98 -7.12
C ALA A 64 -8.78 14.72 -8.03
N GLY A 65 -9.90 14.22 -7.48
CA GLY A 65 -11.14 14.01 -8.24
C GLY A 65 -11.75 15.33 -8.70
N GLU A 66 -11.83 16.34 -7.81
CA GLU A 66 -12.39 17.66 -8.15
C GLU A 66 -11.54 18.38 -9.19
N VAL A 67 -10.20 18.33 -9.05
CA VAL A 67 -9.29 18.92 -10.05
C VAL A 67 -9.45 18.23 -11.40
N SER A 68 -9.53 16.89 -11.42
CA SER A 68 -9.75 16.11 -12.63
C SER A 68 -11.06 16.51 -13.33
N ASP A 69 -12.18 16.56 -12.60
CA ASP A 69 -13.49 16.93 -13.17
C ASP A 69 -13.49 18.35 -13.72
N ASN A 70 -12.85 19.27 -13.02
CA ASN A 70 -12.71 20.66 -13.47
C ASN A 70 -11.85 20.75 -14.74
N CYS A 71 -10.74 19.98 -14.82
CA CYS A 71 -9.89 19.93 -16.01
C CYS A 71 -10.64 19.35 -17.21
N LEU A 72 -11.34 18.22 -17.03
CA LEU A 72 -12.13 17.62 -18.12
C LEU A 72 -13.19 18.58 -18.64
N THR A 73 -13.89 19.28 -17.74
CA THR A 73 -14.87 20.31 -18.13
C THR A 73 -14.21 21.47 -18.90
N ALA A 74 -13.03 21.90 -18.46
CA ALA A 74 -12.28 22.93 -19.16
C ALA A 74 -11.82 22.48 -20.56
N PHE A 75 -11.38 21.23 -20.70
CA PHE A 75 -10.95 20.65 -21.98
C PHE A 75 -12.11 20.60 -22.98
N GLU A 76 -13.30 20.13 -22.58
CA GLU A 76 -14.51 20.16 -23.42
C GLU A 76 -14.87 21.59 -23.89
N GLN A 77 -14.72 22.57 -22.99
CA GLN A 77 -14.94 23.97 -23.33
C GLN A 77 -13.89 24.50 -24.31
N MET A 78 -12.63 24.12 -24.16
CA MET A 78 -11.57 24.52 -25.07
C MET A 78 -11.73 23.90 -26.45
N GLU A 79 -12.03 22.61 -26.54
CA GLU A 79 -12.33 21.93 -27.81
C GLU A 79 -13.52 22.56 -28.54
N SER A 80 -14.57 22.93 -27.79
CA SER A 80 -15.74 23.62 -28.38
C SER A 80 -15.42 25.04 -28.86
N ARG A 81 -14.39 25.69 -28.31
CA ARG A 81 -14.03 27.08 -28.62
C ARG A 81 -12.99 27.19 -29.74
N TYR A 82 -12.09 26.20 -29.86
CA TYR A 82 -11.00 26.19 -30.83
C TYR A 82 -11.21 25.05 -31.81
N ASP A 83 -11.58 25.39 -33.04
CA ASP A 83 -11.80 24.39 -34.10
C ASP A 83 -10.47 23.73 -34.48
N GLY A 84 -10.44 22.41 -34.48
CA GLY A 84 -9.22 21.62 -34.74
C GLY A 84 -8.37 21.29 -33.50
N LEU A 85 -8.72 21.77 -32.30
CA LEU A 85 -8.08 21.32 -31.06
C LEU A 85 -8.66 19.97 -30.66
N HIS A 86 -7.81 18.97 -30.41
CA HIS A 86 -8.22 17.67 -29.90
C HIS A 86 -7.40 17.31 -28.68
N MET A 87 -8.06 17.03 -27.56
CA MET A 87 -7.43 16.75 -26.27
C MET A 87 -7.73 15.33 -25.82
N VAL A 88 -6.70 14.54 -25.65
CA VAL A 88 -6.81 13.14 -25.18
C VAL A 88 -6.21 13.01 -23.80
N VAL A 89 -6.90 12.32 -22.91
CA VAL A 89 -6.42 12.05 -21.56
C VAL A 89 -5.65 10.73 -21.57
N LEU A 90 -4.34 10.80 -21.41
CA LEU A 90 -3.46 9.64 -21.38
C LEU A 90 -3.37 8.97 -19.99
N SER A 91 -3.56 9.73 -18.92
CA SER A 91 -3.63 9.21 -17.55
C SER A 91 -4.42 10.16 -16.66
N ASN A 92 -5.24 9.62 -15.76
CA ASN A 92 -6.10 10.41 -14.88
C ASN A 92 -6.23 9.78 -13.49
N GLN A 93 -5.40 10.20 -12.55
CA GLN A 93 -5.46 9.73 -11.16
C GLN A 93 -6.79 10.03 -10.46
N GLY A 94 -7.43 11.17 -10.77
CA GLY A 94 -8.73 11.54 -10.20
C GLY A 94 -9.84 10.58 -10.57
N ASN A 95 -9.82 10.06 -11.81
CA ASN A 95 -10.77 9.07 -12.27
C ASN A 95 -10.64 7.74 -11.51
N TYR A 96 -9.41 7.27 -11.26
CA TYR A 96 -9.17 6.07 -10.46
C TYR A 96 -9.74 6.19 -9.05
N ILE A 97 -9.50 7.32 -8.39
CA ILE A 97 -10.02 7.59 -7.04
C ILE A 97 -11.55 7.55 -7.06
N THR A 98 -12.18 8.18 -8.04
CA THR A 98 -13.64 8.19 -8.18
C THR A 98 -14.22 6.79 -8.44
N ILE A 99 -13.58 5.99 -9.30
CA ILE A 99 -13.98 4.60 -9.57
C ILE A 99 -13.87 3.76 -8.30
N VAL A 100 -12.77 3.86 -7.56
CA VAL A 100 -12.56 3.12 -6.31
C VAL A 100 -13.59 3.52 -5.26
N ILE A 101 -13.87 4.82 -5.10
CA ILE A 101 -14.90 5.32 -4.16
C ILE A 101 -16.28 4.75 -4.52
N GLN A 102 -16.69 4.83 -5.78
CA GLN A 102 -17.99 4.30 -6.22
C GLN A 102 -18.10 2.79 -6.03
N SER A 103 -17.03 2.06 -6.33
CA SER A 103 -16.94 0.63 -6.14
C SER A 103 -17.09 0.25 -4.66
N ILE A 104 -16.36 0.91 -3.75
CA ILE A 104 -16.47 0.66 -2.31
C ILE A 104 -17.87 1.02 -1.80
N LEU A 105 -18.44 2.16 -2.20
CA LEU A 105 -19.80 2.54 -1.81
C LEU A 105 -20.84 1.52 -2.28
N THR A 106 -20.70 1.02 -3.49
CA THR A 106 -21.58 -0.04 -4.03
C THR A 106 -21.42 -1.32 -3.21
N SER A 107 -20.19 -1.73 -2.92
CA SER A 107 -19.88 -2.91 -2.10
C SER A 107 -20.45 -2.78 -0.69
N MET A 108 -20.39 -1.59 -0.09
CA MET A 108 -21.00 -1.29 1.21
C MET A 108 -22.53 -1.48 1.20
N VAL A 109 -23.21 -0.96 0.19
CA VAL A 109 -24.67 -1.09 0.07
C VAL A 109 -25.08 -2.55 -0.15
N VAL A 110 -24.40 -3.26 -1.05
CA VAL A 110 -24.67 -4.68 -1.33
C VAL A 110 -24.34 -5.53 -0.09
N GLY A 111 -23.21 -5.31 0.58
CA GLY A 111 -22.84 -6.00 1.82
C GLY A 111 -23.86 -5.79 2.93
N ALA A 112 -24.35 -4.56 3.14
CA ALA A 112 -25.39 -4.26 4.10
C ALA A 112 -26.72 -4.96 3.73
N ALA A 113 -27.10 -4.99 2.47
CA ALA A 113 -28.29 -5.69 2.00
C ALA A 113 -28.20 -7.20 2.26
N LEU A 114 -27.05 -7.82 1.96
CA LEU A 114 -26.80 -9.23 2.23
C LEU A 114 -26.87 -9.54 3.74
N ALA A 115 -26.28 -8.69 4.56
CA ALA A 115 -26.38 -8.83 6.04
C ALA A 115 -27.84 -8.80 6.52
N ILE A 116 -28.65 -7.87 5.99
CA ILE A 116 -30.09 -7.79 6.32
C ILE A 116 -30.84 -9.04 5.87
N ILE A 117 -30.52 -9.60 4.70
CA ILE A 117 -31.13 -10.84 4.19
C ILE A 117 -30.84 -12.02 5.14
N VAL A 118 -29.58 -12.17 5.57
CA VAL A 118 -29.21 -13.20 6.57
C VAL A 118 -30.02 -13.06 7.84
N LEU A 119 -30.10 -11.85 8.38
CA LEU A 119 -30.89 -11.57 9.58
C LEU A 119 -32.37 -11.92 9.40
N ALA A 120 -32.95 -11.60 8.25
CA ALA A 120 -34.33 -11.93 7.91
C ALA A 120 -34.56 -13.45 7.90
N ILE A 121 -33.61 -14.22 7.36
CA ILE A 121 -33.67 -15.68 7.33
C ILE A 121 -33.63 -16.28 8.74
N PHE A 122 -32.73 -15.81 9.59
CA PHE A 122 -32.58 -16.34 10.94
C PHE A 122 -33.67 -15.87 11.90
N LEU A 123 -34.06 -14.60 11.85
CA LEU A 123 -35.09 -14.04 12.75
C LEU A 123 -36.51 -14.41 12.31
N LYS A 124 -36.73 -14.73 11.02
CA LYS A 124 -38.05 -15.01 10.40
C LYS A 124 -39.14 -13.98 10.75
N ASP A 125 -38.76 -12.82 11.24
CA ASP A 125 -39.66 -11.72 11.56
C ASP A 125 -39.05 -10.42 11.00
N VAL A 126 -39.84 -9.72 10.20
CA VAL A 126 -39.45 -8.45 9.58
C VAL A 126 -39.19 -7.36 10.62
N LYS A 127 -39.89 -7.41 11.75
CA LYS A 127 -39.83 -6.34 12.78
C LYS A 127 -38.46 -6.25 13.46
N PRO A 128 -37.89 -7.32 14.05
CA PRO A 128 -36.55 -7.26 14.62
C PRO A 128 -35.48 -7.06 13.53
N THR A 129 -35.70 -7.60 12.32
CA THR A 129 -34.78 -7.36 11.19
C THR A 129 -34.72 -5.88 10.80
N LEU A 130 -35.87 -5.17 10.81
CA LEU A 130 -35.93 -3.74 10.52
C LEU A 130 -35.16 -2.91 11.57
N VAL A 131 -35.29 -3.29 12.86
CA VAL A 131 -34.58 -2.59 13.96
C VAL A 131 -33.06 -2.67 13.74
N VAL A 132 -32.53 -3.85 13.42
CA VAL A 132 -31.11 -4.02 13.12
C VAL A 132 -30.74 -3.38 11.78
N GLY A 133 -31.61 -3.48 10.76
CA GLY A 133 -31.40 -2.85 9.45
C GLY A 133 -31.23 -1.33 9.54
N ILE A 134 -31.96 -0.65 10.42
CA ILE A 134 -31.84 0.80 10.65
C ILE A 134 -30.58 1.13 11.46
N SER A 135 -30.11 0.24 12.32
CA SER A 135 -28.90 0.49 13.11
C SER A 135 -27.64 0.61 12.25
N ILE A 136 -27.60 -0.08 11.09
CA ILE A 136 -26.43 -0.04 10.17
C ILE A 136 -26.19 1.37 9.63
N PRO A 137 -27.12 1.99 8.87
CA PRO A 137 -26.89 3.32 8.34
C PRO A 137 -26.72 4.38 9.43
N LEU A 138 -27.38 4.23 10.57
CA LEU A 138 -27.25 5.16 11.69
C LEU A 138 -25.83 5.11 12.29
N SER A 139 -25.26 3.91 12.45
CA SER A 139 -23.90 3.74 12.96
C SER A 139 -22.85 4.25 11.97
N VAL A 140 -23.06 4.02 10.66
CA VAL A 140 -22.20 4.55 9.61
C VAL A 140 -22.23 6.08 9.60
N LEU A 141 -23.41 6.68 9.64
CA LEU A 141 -23.56 8.13 9.70
C LEU A 141 -22.86 8.72 10.93
N PHE A 142 -22.99 8.08 12.08
CA PHE A 142 -22.33 8.52 13.31
C PHE A 142 -20.80 8.40 13.20
N ALA A 143 -20.29 7.33 12.59
CA ALA A 143 -18.86 7.17 12.34
C ALA A 143 -18.33 8.28 11.39
N VAL A 144 -19.05 8.59 10.31
CA VAL A 144 -18.67 9.68 9.38
C VAL A 144 -18.67 11.04 10.09
N VAL A 145 -19.63 11.29 10.99
CA VAL A 145 -19.63 12.52 11.80
C VAL A 145 -18.40 12.59 12.72
N LEU A 146 -17.99 11.47 13.33
CA LEU A 146 -16.76 11.43 14.12
C LEU A 146 -15.52 11.68 13.26
N MET A 147 -15.46 11.11 12.05
CA MET A 147 -14.38 11.37 11.08
C MET A 147 -14.28 12.86 10.76
N TYR A 148 -15.41 13.52 10.50
CA TYR A 148 -15.45 14.96 10.23
C TYR A 148 -14.87 15.78 11.40
N PHE A 149 -15.26 15.50 12.64
CA PHE A 149 -14.75 16.21 13.82
C PHE A 149 -13.28 15.97 14.12
N THR A 150 -12.73 14.83 13.68
CA THR A 150 -11.31 14.49 13.87
C THR A 150 -10.42 14.89 12.70
N GLY A 151 -11.00 15.48 11.63
CA GLY A 151 -10.26 15.86 10.43
C GLY A 151 -9.74 14.66 9.64
N LEU A 152 -10.42 13.53 9.72
CA LEU A 152 -10.04 12.33 8.98
C LEU A 152 -10.67 12.35 7.59
N ASP A 153 -9.84 12.44 6.56
CA ASP A 153 -10.27 12.51 5.17
C ASP A 153 -10.86 11.19 4.66
N LEU A 154 -11.80 11.30 3.71
CA LEU A 154 -12.32 10.16 2.97
C LEU A 154 -11.31 9.78 1.87
N ASN A 155 -10.54 8.76 2.10
CA ASN A 155 -9.61 8.16 1.15
C ASN A 155 -9.87 6.65 0.99
N VAL A 156 -9.13 5.99 0.12
CA VAL A 156 -9.28 4.55 -0.14
C VAL A 156 -9.17 3.72 1.15
N MET A 157 -8.25 4.07 2.04
CA MET A 157 -8.02 3.34 3.30
C MET A 157 -9.15 3.56 4.31
N THR A 158 -9.66 4.80 4.45
CA THR A 158 -10.80 5.08 5.34
C THR A 158 -12.09 4.47 4.83
N LEU A 159 -12.33 4.48 3.51
CA LEU A 159 -13.47 3.82 2.89
C LEU A 159 -13.39 2.30 3.01
N ALA A 160 -12.18 1.73 2.89
CA ALA A 160 -11.93 0.33 3.19
C ALA A 160 -12.29 -0.03 4.63
N GLY A 161 -11.83 0.81 5.57
CA GLY A 161 -12.17 0.68 6.99
C GLY A 161 -13.68 0.78 7.24
N LEU A 162 -14.37 1.68 6.54
CA LEU A 162 -15.82 1.83 6.63
C LEU A 162 -16.56 0.60 6.07
N SER A 163 -16.13 0.08 4.92
CA SER A 163 -16.69 -1.13 4.31
C SER A 163 -16.53 -2.34 5.20
N LEU A 164 -15.32 -2.52 5.76
CA LEU A 164 -15.03 -3.57 6.73
C LEU A 164 -15.87 -3.38 8.01
N GLY A 165 -15.97 -2.12 8.48
CA GLY A 165 -16.76 -1.73 9.64
C GLY A 165 -18.21 -2.17 9.50
N ILE A 166 -18.84 -2.04 8.33
CA ILE A 166 -20.24 -2.45 8.11
C ILE A 166 -20.43 -3.94 8.42
N GLY A 167 -19.51 -4.80 8.04
CA GLY A 167 -19.57 -6.22 8.39
C GLY A 167 -19.58 -6.48 9.89
N MET A 168 -18.93 -5.62 10.67
CA MET A 168 -18.78 -5.74 12.12
C MET A 168 -19.82 -4.93 12.92
N LEU A 169 -20.42 -3.88 12.31
CA LEU A 169 -21.42 -3.02 12.95
C LEU A 169 -22.66 -3.78 13.40
N VAL A 170 -23.00 -4.83 12.70
CA VAL A 170 -24.19 -5.64 12.92
C VAL A 170 -24.09 -6.46 14.20
N ASP A 171 -22.90 -6.88 14.59
CA ASP A 171 -22.64 -7.84 15.68
C ASP A 171 -23.24 -7.40 17.00
N ASN A 172 -22.96 -6.17 17.43
CA ASN A 172 -23.48 -5.64 18.69
C ASN A 172 -25.01 -5.58 18.72
N SER A 173 -25.59 -5.09 17.62
CA SER A 173 -27.04 -4.95 17.48
C SER A 173 -27.75 -6.30 17.43
N VAL A 174 -27.14 -7.31 16.79
CA VAL A 174 -27.67 -8.68 16.72
C VAL A 174 -27.70 -9.35 18.07
N VAL A 175 -26.62 -9.25 18.85
CA VAL A 175 -26.55 -9.85 20.20
C VAL A 175 -27.60 -9.23 21.10
N VAL A 176 -27.80 -7.92 21.08
CA VAL A 176 -28.80 -7.22 21.91
C VAL A 176 -30.22 -7.60 21.46
N ILE A 177 -30.54 -7.50 20.17
CA ILE A 177 -31.92 -7.77 19.70
C ILE A 177 -32.31 -9.24 19.86
N GLU A 178 -31.36 -10.18 19.70
CA GLU A 178 -31.60 -11.60 19.88
C GLU A 178 -31.93 -11.93 21.36
N ASN A 179 -31.21 -11.32 22.31
CA ASN A 179 -31.48 -11.51 23.73
C ASN A 179 -32.83 -10.89 24.12
N ILE A 180 -33.18 -9.70 23.62
CA ILE A 180 -34.49 -9.09 23.79
C ILE A 180 -35.59 -9.99 23.22
N TYR A 181 -35.36 -10.52 21.99
CA TYR A 181 -36.29 -11.40 21.31
C TYR A 181 -36.47 -12.74 22.06
N ARG A 182 -35.39 -13.28 22.64
CA ARG A 182 -35.41 -14.48 23.48
C ARG A 182 -36.26 -14.28 24.74
N LEU A 183 -36.11 -13.16 25.48
CA LEU A 183 -36.97 -12.83 26.65
C LEU A 183 -38.41 -12.60 26.19
N ARG A 184 -38.61 -11.98 25.06
CA ARG A 184 -39.98 -11.79 24.51
C ARG A 184 -40.66 -13.11 24.17
N SER A 185 -39.88 -14.11 23.68
CA SER A 185 -40.42 -15.46 23.40
C SER A 185 -40.86 -16.22 24.67
N ARG A 186 -40.35 -15.83 25.85
CA ARG A 186 -40.73 -16.35 27.14
C ARG A 186 -41.94 -15.60 27.78
N GLY A 187 -42.55 -14.66 27.04
CA GLY A 187 -43.73 -13.93 27.49
C GLY A 187 -43.45 -12.61 28.23
N VAL A 188 -42.18 -12.21 28.40
CA VAL A 188 -41.84 -10.92 29.05
C VAL A 188 -42.40 -9.76 28.24
N PRO A 189 -43.01 -8.72 28.82
CA PRO A 189 -43.49 -7.52 28.13
C PRO A 189 -42.35 -6.83 27.34
N ALA A 190 -42.62 -6.28 26.14
CA ALA A 190 -41.60 -5.75 25.22
C ALA A 190 -40.71 -4.67 25.86
N ALA A 191 -41.27 -3.75 26.64
CA ALA A 191 -40.49 -2.71 27.30
C ALA A 191 -39.56 -3.30 28.39
N ARG A 192 -40.03 -4.24 29.20
CA ARG A 192 -39.22 -4.91 30.22
C ARG A 192 -38.20 -5.83 29.58
N ALA A 193 -38.53 -6.56 28.50
CA ALA A 193 -37.61 -7.37 27.73
C ALA A 193 -36.50 -6.54 27.10
N ALA A 194 -36.78 -5.32 26.61
CA ALA A 194 -35.79 -4.43 26.08
C ALA A 194 -34.77 -3.98 27.13
N VAL A 195 -35.23 -3.54 28.31
CA VAL A 195 -34.34 -3.10 29.41
C VAL A 195 -33.52 -4.26 29.96
N GLN A 196 -34.18 -5.34 30.36
CA GLN A 196 -33.53 -6.50 30.97
C GLN A 196 -32.62 -7.24 29.98
N GLY A 197 -33.09 -7.43 28.73
CA GLY A 197 -32.31 -8.10 27.68
C GLY A 197 -31.05 -7.36 27.32
N THR A 198 -31.09 -6.03 27.30
CA THR A 198 -29.89 -5.21 27.04
C THR A 198 -28.94 -5.25 28.23
N ARG A 199 -29.47 -5.15 29.47
CA ARG A 199 -28.67 -5.20 30.70
C ARG A 199 -27.92 -6.51 30.85
N GLN A 200 -28.54 -7.66 30.53
CA GLN A 200 -27.91 -8.98 30.61
C GLN A 200 -26.67 -9.13 29.71
N VAL A 201 -26.67 -8.52 28.51
CA VAL A 201 -25.58 -8.69 27.54
C VAL A 201 -24.73 -7.42 27.40
N GLY A 202 -25.13 -6.31 28.02
CA GLY A 202 -24.52 -5.00 27.83
C GLY A 202 -23.03 -4.99 28.16
N MET A 203 -22.63 -5.53 29.30
CA MET A 203 -21.22 -5.61 29.70
C MET A 203 -20.40 -6.47 28.74
N SER A 204 -20.93 -7.60 28.29
CA SER A 204 -20.24 -8.45 27.30
C SER A 204 -20.06 -7.74 25.95
N VAL A 205 -21.07 -6.96 25.52
CA VAL A 205 -21.02 -6.18 24.28
C VAL A 205 -20.03 -5.01 24.40
N VAL A 206 -20.00 -4.31 25.55
CA VAL A 206 -19.00 -3.26 25.81
C VAL A 206 -17.59 -3.84 25.78
N ALA A 207 -17.36 -4.93 26.49
CA ALA A 207 -16.03 -5.55 26.53
C ALA A 207 -15.59 -6.08 25.19
N SER A 208 -16.46 -6.73 24.41
CA SER A 208 -16.16 -7.23 23.09
C SER A 208 -15.81 -6.10 22.12
N THR A 209 -16.52 -4.99 22.18
CA THR A 209 -16.21 -3.81 21.38
C THR A 209 -14.88 -3.19 21.80
N LEU A 210 -14.64 -3.06 23.10
CA LEU A 210 -13.39 -2.51 23.62
C LEU A 210 -12.19 -3.40 23.27
N THR A 211 -12.32 -4.72 23.33
CA THR A 211 -11.26 -5.64 22.88
C THR A 211 -10.97 -5.46 21.40
N SER A 212 -11.99 -5.32 20.55
CA SER A 212 -11.81 -5.10 19.12
C SER A 212 -11.14 -3.75 18.84
N VAL A 213 -11.45 -2.70 19.57
CA VAL A 213 -10.79 -1.38 19.43
C VAL A 213 -9.34 -1.43 19.91
N CYS A 214 -9.07 -2.15 21.02
CA CYS A 214 -7.72 -2.26 21.58
C CYS A 214 -6.72 -2.98 20.66
N VAL A 215 -7.20 -3.79 19.72
CA VAL A 215 -6.33 -4.43 18.71
C VAL A 215 -5.68 -3.40 17.79
N PHE A 216 -6.35 -2.27 17.55
CA PHE A 216 -5.83 -1.19 16.70
C PHE A 216 -4.97 -0.16 17.45
N LEU A 217 -4.95 -0.22 18.77
CA LEU A 217 -4.20 0.75 19.59
C LEU A 217 -2.69 0.77 19.29
N PRO A 218 -2.02 -0.37 19.06
CA PRO A 218 -0.59 -0.39 18.76
C PRO A 218 -0.19 0.41 17.51
N VAL A 219 -1.08 0.56 16.52
CA VAL A 219 -0.84 1.35 15.29
C VAL A 219 -0.46 2.80 15.59
N VAL A 220 -0.97 3.36 16.71
CA VAL A 220 -0.68 4.73 17.12
C VAL A 220 0.80 4.93 17.49
N PHE A 221 1.47 3.87 17.94
CA PHE A 221 2.86 3.90 18.38
C PHE A 221 3.87 3.68 17.25
N SER A 222 3.42 3.34 16.06
CA SER A 222 4.28 3.21 14.87
C SER A 222 4.79 4.58 14.39
N ALA A 223 5.98 4.61 13.82
CA ALA A 223 6.60 5.83 13.31
C ALA A 223 6.80 5.81 11.78
N SER A 224 6.36 4.76 11.09
CA SER A 224 6.72 4.48 9.71
C SER A 224 5.62 4.82 8.69
N LEU A 225 5.91 4.56 7.42
CA LEU A 225 4.96 4.56 6.30
C LEU A 225 3.73 3.69 6.62
N VAL A 226 3.93 2.56 7.32
CA VAL A 226 2.84 1.67 7.74
C VAL A 226 1.81 2.42 8.58
N ARG A 227 2.26 3.32 9.49
CA ARG A 227 1.35 4.17 10.26
C ARG A 227 0.51 5.09 9.37
N SER A 228 1.13 5.73 8.38
CA SER A 228 0.43 6.66 7.50
C SER A 228 -0.69 5.99 6.70
N LEU A 229 -0.49 4.74 6.29
CA LEU A 229 -1.48 3.94 5.56
C LEU A 229 -2.53 3.31 6.49
N MET A 230 -2.10 2.78 7.65
CA MET A 230 -2.95 1.94 8.50
C MET A 230 -3.73 2.74 9.56
N MET A 231 -3.22 3.87 10.02
CA MET A 231 -3.86 4.67 11.06
C MET A 231 -5.24 5.22 10.63
N PRO A 232 -5.42 5.77 9.40
CA PRO A 232 -6.74 6.24 8.96
C PRO A 232 -7.77 5.12 8.93
N MET A 233 -7.41 3.94 8.42
CA MET A 233 -8.28 2.76 8.39
C MET A 233 -8.64 2.28 9.80
N SER A 234 -7.64 2.18 10.69
CA SER A 234 -7.82 1.72 12.08
C SER A 234 -8.72 2.66 12.88
N LEU A 235 -8.55 3.96 12.75
CA LEU A 235 -9.42 4.97 13.36
C LEU A 235 -10.84 4.88 12.84
N CYS A 236 -11.01 4.72 11.53
CA CYS A 236 -12.33 4.57 10.91
C CYS A 236 -13.07 3.35 11.45
N ILE A 237 -12.40 2.19 11.54
CA ILE A 237 -12.97 0.97 12.14
C ILE A 237 -13.32 1.22 13.62
N GLY A 238 -12.41 1.86 14.37
CA GLY A 238 -12.66 2.22 15.78
C GLY A 238 -13.90 3.09 15.95
N TYR A 239 -14.08 4.10 15.10
CA TYR A 239 -15.26 4.97 15.10
C TYR A 239 -16.54 4.20 14.75
N CYS A 240 -16.49 3.30 13.76
CA CYS A 240 -17.59 2.42 13.43
C CYS A 240 -17.99 1.55 14.62
N LEU A 241 -17.05 0.89 15.27
CA LEU A 241 -17.30 0.02 16.42
C LEU A 241 -17.89 0.79 17.60
N MET A 242 -17.35 1.97 17.92
CA MET A 242 -17.88 2.83 18.98
C MET A 242 -19.28 3.34 18.64
N ALA A 243 -19.53 3.73 17.42
CA ALA A 243 -20.85 4.13 16.95
C ALA A 243 -21.87 2.98 17.07
N SER A 244 -21.48 1.77 16.65
CA SER A 244 -22.29 0.56 16.77
C SER A 244 -22.64 0.25 18.24
N LEU A 245 -21.67 0.38 19.15
CA LEU A 245 -21.89 0.15 20.58
C LEU A 245 -22.95 1.11 21.13
N ILE A 246 -22.81 2.40 20.84
CA ILE A 246 -23.77 3.43 21.29
C ILE A 246 -25.17 3.14 20.74
N VAL A 247 -25.28 2.86 19.44
CA VAL A 247 -26.55 2.57 18.77
C VAL A 247 -27.16 1.27 19.31
N ALA A 248 -26.37 0.22 19.53
CA ALA A 248 -26.83 -1.07 20.05
C ALA A 248 -27.37 -0.98 21.50
N LEU A 249 -26.78 -0.12 22.33
CA LEU A 249 -27.19 0.03 23.74
C LEU A 249 -28.30 1.08 23.96
N THR A 250 -28.56 1.96 22.98
CA THR A 250 -29.54 3.03 23.09
C THR A 250 -30.71 2.88 22.12
N VAL A 251 -30.40 2.97 20.80
CA VAL A 251 -31.43 3.00 19.75
C VAL A 251 -32.10 1.64 19.56
N VAL A 252 -31.32 0.56 19.57
CA VAL A 252 -31.84 -0.80 19.34
C VAL A 252 -32.85 -1.19 20.45
N PRO A 253 -32.59 -1.07 21.76
CA PRO A 253 -33.57 -1.38 22.78
C PRO A 253 -34.77 -0.43 22.76
N ALA A 254 -34.58 0.87 22.49
CA ALA A 254 -35.68 1.82 22.38
C ALA A 254 -36.62 1.45 21.21
N ALA A 255 -36.09 1.14 20.04
CA ALA A 255 -36.86 0.68 18.89
C ALA A 255 -37.52 -0.67 19.16
N ALA A 256 -36.79 -1.62 19.75
CA ALA A 256 -37.29 -2.95 20.09
C ALA A 256 -38.49 -2.87 21.07
N SER A 257 -38.46 -1.99 22.08
CA SER A 257 -39.56 -1.79 23.03
C SER A 257 -40.88 -1.41 22.35
N THR A 258 -40.81 -0.73 21.21
CA THR A 258 -41.97 -0.25 20.46
C THR A 258 -42.39 -1.23 19.36
N VAL A 259 -41.45 -1.69 18.56
CA VAL A 259 -41.66 -2.52 17.35
C VAL A 259 -42.08 -3.95 17.73
N LEU A 260 -41.52 -4.50 18.83
CA LEU A 260 -41.80 -5.87 19.29
C LEU A 260 -43.04 -6.03 20.14
N LYS A 261 -43.84 -5.00 20.40
CA LYS A 261 -45.10 -5.10 21.17
C LYS A 261 -46.07 -6.14 20.62
N LYS A 262 -46.15 -6.25 19.29
CA LYS A 262 -47.09 -7.15 18.56
C LYS A 262 -46.32 -8.27 17.80
N ALA A 263 -45.08 -8.56 18.16
CA ALA A 263 -44.30 -9.61 17.50
C ALA A 263 -44.55 -10.95 18.24
N GLU A 264 -44.94 -11.97 17.50
CA GLU A 264 -45.00 -13.35 17.97
C GLU A 264 -43.73 -14.08 17.54
N PRO A 265 -42.92 -14.56 18.48
CA PRO A 265 -41.67 -15.26 18.16
C PRO A 265 -41.94 -16.56 17.37
N LYS A 266 -41.33 -16.66 16.18
CA LYS A 266 -41.45 -17.85 15.31
C LYS A 266 -40.31 -18.82 15.56
N ARG A 267 -40.63 -20.12 15.77
CA ARG A 267 -39.61 -21.17 15.94
C ARG A 267 -39.05 -21.61 14.61
N LEU A 268 -37.70 -21.84 14.55
CA LEU A 268 -36.98 -22.39 13.39
C LEU A 268 -36.77 -23.90 13.56
N VAL A 269 -37.71 -24.69 13.16
CA VAL A 269 -37.71 -26.16 13.36
C VAL A 269 -36.48 -26.83 12.70
N TRP A 270 -36.03 -26.35 11.50
CA TRP A 270 -34.88 -26.91 10.86
C TRP A 270 -33.56 -26.58 11.64
N PHE A 271 -33.50 -25.41 12.26
CA PHE A 271 -32.32 -24.97 13.03
C PHE A 271 -32.25 -25.70 14.39
N GLU A 272 -33.38 -25.97 15.01
CA GLU A 272 -33.46 -26.79 16.23
C GLU A 272 -32.86 -28.18 16.00
N LYS A 273 -33.14 -28.83 14.86
CA LYS A 273 -32.48 -30.09 14.47
C LYS A 273 -30.96 -29.98 14.31
N VAL A 274 -30.47 -28.84 13.79
CA VAL A 274 -29.02 -28.58 13.69
C VAL A 274 -28.40 -28.39 15.07
N GLN A 275 -29.08 -27.68 15.97
CA GLN A 275 -28.64 -27.51 17.36
C GLN A 275 -28.57 -28.83 18.13
N GLU A 276 -29.53 -29.75 17.93
CA GLU A 276 -29.49 -31.07 18.53
C GLU A 276 -28.33 -31.91 18.02
N LYS A 277 -28.10 -31.95 16.72
CA LYS A 277 -26.94 -32.65 16.12
C LYS A 277 -25.61 -32.06 16.62
N TYR A 278 -25.52 -30.73 16.71
CA TYR A 278 -24.36 -30.06 17.26
C TYR A 278 -24.13 -30.44 18.73
N ALA A 279 -25.17 -30.43 19.57
CA ALA A 279 -25.05 -30.80 20.98
C ALA A 279 -24.51 -32.24 21.14
N HIS A 280 -24.99 -33.20 20.33
CA HIS A 280 -24.48 -34.57 20.32
C HIS A 280 -23.00 -34.65 19.92
N SER A 281 -22.62 -33.88 18.86
CA SER A 281 -21.21 -33.83 18.43
C SER A 281 -20.30 -33.15 19.46
N LEU A 282 -20.81 -32.14 20.17
CA LEU A 282 -20.07 -31.47 21.25
C LEU A 282 -19.87 -32.40 22.44
N GLU A 283 -20.88 -33.16 22.82
CA GLU A 283 -20.76 -34.17 23.87
C GLU A 283 -19.69 -35.22 23.53
N TRP A 284 -19.67 -35.68 22.29
CA TRP A 284 -18.63 -36.59 21.78
C TRP A 284 -17.25 -35.97 21.87
N CYS A 285 -17.08 -34.68 21.46
CA CYS A 285 -15.81 -33.94 21.57
C CYS A 285 -15.38 -33.77 23.04
N LEU A 286 -16.30 -33.53 23.97
CA LEU A 286 -16.00 -33.42 25.39
C LEU A 286 -15.59 -34.75 26.01
N GLN A 287 -16.01 -35.89 25.42
CA GLN A 287 -15.56 -37.23 25.82
C GLN A 287 -14.18 -37.56 25.26
N HIS A 288 -13.90 -37.16 24.02
CA HIS A 288 -12.65 -37.42 23.27
C HIS A 288 -11.82 -36.15 23.11
N ARG A 289 -11.45 -35.50 24.20
CA ARG A 289 -10.82 -34.15 24.24
C ARG A 289 -9.56 -34.01 23.40
N ALA A 290 -8.74 -35.09 23.31
CA ALA A 290 -7.46 -35.04 22.62
C ALA A 290 -7.59 -34.90 21.10
N LEU A 291 -8.63 -35.51 20.49
CA LEU A 291 -8.78 -35.58 19.04
C LEU A 291 -8.99 -34.18 18.39
N PRO A 292 -9.95 -33.35 18.84
CA PRO A 292 -10.13 -32.02 18.27
C PRO A 292 -8.93 -31.09 18.54
N LEU A 293 -8.25 -31.22 19.68
CA LEU A 293 -7.06 -30.44 19.99
C LEU A 293 -5.88 -30.82 19.09
N ILE A 294 -5.63 -32.13 18.89
CA ILE A 294 -4.55 -32.60 18.00
C ILE A 294 -4.83 -32.14 16.57
N ALA A 295 -6.08 -32.29 16.08
CA ALA A 295 -6.43 -31.82 14.74
C ALA A 295 -6.20 -30.33 14.56
N ALA A 296 -6.56 -29.51 15.54
CA ALA A 296 -6.36 -28.07 15.52
C ALA A 296 -4.85 -27.69 15.52
N VAL A 297 -4.04 -28.39 16.34
CA VAL A 297 -2.58 -28.17 16.39
C VAL A 297 -1.89 -28.59 15.09
N VAL A 298 -2.29 -29.73 14.51
CA VAL A 298 -1.73 -30.20 13.22
C VAL A 298 -2.01 -29.19 12.10
N LEU A 299 -3.25 -28.67 12.02
CA LEU A 299 -3.61 -27.65 11.04
C LEU A 299 -2.86 -26.33 11.28
N LEU A 300 -2.67 -25.96 12.55
CA LEU A 300 -1.90 -24.77 12.91
C LEU A 300 -0.43 -24.89 12.46
N VAL A 301 0.22 -26.03 12.75
CA VAL A 301 1.60 -26.29 12.33
C VAL A 301 1.72 -26.34 10.81
N PHE A 302 0.77 -26.97 10.13
CA PHE A 302 0.73 -27.02 8.67
C PHE A 302 0.59 -25.62 8.06
N SER A 303 -0.34 -24.79 8.57
CA SER A 303 -0.52 -23.43 8.08
C SER A 303 0.71 -22.56 8.36
N GLY A 304 1.34 -22.70 9.52
CA GLY A 304 2.59 -22.01 9.87
C GLY A 304 3.75 -22.38 8.95
N TRP A 305 3.89 -23.67 8.61
CA TRP A 305 4.90 -24.12 7.65
C TRP A 305 4.67 -23.54 6.25
N GLN A 306 3.41 -23.42 5.84
CA GLN A 306 3.06 -22.85 4.53
C GLN A 306 3.42 -21.37 4.40
N VAL A 307 3.31 -20.59 5.48
CA VAL A 307 3.69 -19.16 5.49
C VAL A 307 5.14 -18.95 5.06
N LEU A 308 6.04 -19.86 5.48
CA LEU A 308 7.45 -19.78 5.12
C LEU A 308 7.70 -19.89 3.62
N ASN A 309 6.77 -20.51 2.89
CA ASN A 309 6.87 -20.74 1.45
C ASN A 309 6.04 -19.75 0.62
N MET A 310 5.12 -18.99 1.22
CA MET A 310 4.24 -18.08 0.47
C MET A 310 4.93 -16.78 0.07
N GLY A 311 5.93 -16.34 0.83
CA GLY A 311 6.47 -14.98 0.68
C GLY A 311 5.45 -13.90 1.06
N VAL A 312 5.92 -12.66 1.10
CA VAL A 312 5.08 -11.49 1.33
C VAL A 312 5.33 -10.50 0.21
N GLU A 313 4.27 -9.90 -0.31
CA GLU A 313 4.32 -8.77 -1.23
C GLU A 313 3.86 -7.49 -0.51
N LEU A 314 4.41 -6.36 -0.89
CA LEU A 314 4.05 -5.10 -0.27
C LEU A 314 2.59 -4.75 -0.55
N LEU A 315 2.23 -4.69 -1.81
CA LEU A 315 0.89 -4.40 -2.30
C LEU A 315 0.50 -5.44 -3.36
N PRO A 316 -0.79 -5.78 -3.49
CA PRO A 316 -1.25 -6.64 -4.57
C PRO A 316 -1.10 -5.93 -5.90
N SER A 317 -0.76 -6.66 -6.95
CA SER A 317 -0.75 -6.14 -8.32
C SER A 317 -2.18 -5.78 -8.75
N ILE A 318 -2.38 -4.51 -9.11
CA ILE A 318 -3.67 -4.01 -9.61
C ILE A 318 -3.58 -3.93 -11.13
N THR A 319 -4.45 -4.63 -11.81
CA THR A 319 -4.59 -4.50 -13.27
C THR A 319 -5.39 -3.24 -13.60
N SER A 320 -4.77 -2.32 -14.35
CA SER A 320 -5.45 -1.18 -14.95
C SER A 320 -5.53 -1.34 -16.47
N ASN A 321 -6.38 -0.54 -17.10
CA ASN A 321 -6.46 -0.49 -18.56
C ASN A 321 -5.44 0.47 -19.18
N GLU A 322 -4.43 0.85 -18.41
CA GLU A 322 -3.31 1.67 -18.85
C GLU A 322 -2.04 0.84 -18.81
N ALA A 323 -1.19 1.01 -19.82
CA ALA A 323 0.14 0.42 -19.84
C ALA A 323 1.18 1.52 -20.12
N GLN A 324 2.38 1.32 -19.61
CA GLN A 324 3.51 2.16 -19.90
C GLN A 324 4.64 1.31 -20.50
N ILE A 325 5.18 1.75 -21.62
CA ILE A 325 6.35 1.15 -22.22
C ILE A 325 7.53 2.09 -21.93
N THR A 326 8.50 1.58 -21.21
CA THR A 326 9.78 2.26 -21.02
C THR A 326 10.72 1.79 -22.12
N LEU A 327 11.13 2.70 -22.98
CA LEU A 327 11.94 2.43 -24.13
C LEU A 327 13.31 3.07 -23.97
N SER A 328 14.38 2.29 -24.18
CA SER A 328 15.75 2.79 -24.31
C SER A 328 16.30 2.34 -25.65
N THR A 329 16.79 3.28 -26.45
CA THR A 329 17.45 2.97 -27.72
C THR A 329 18.94 2.68 -27.51
N ALA A 330 19.57 1.95 -28.43
CA ALA A 330 20.97 1.61 -28.35
C ALA A 330 21.87 2.86 -28.38
N ASP A 331 23.02 2.78 -27.72
CA ASP A 331 23.99 3.86 -27.67
C ASP A 331 24.62 4.12 -29.04
N GLY A 332 24.95 5.39 -29.32
CA GLY A 332 25.62 5.80 -30.55
C GLY A 332 24.70 6.06 -31.75
N LEU A 333 23.39 5.98 -31.58
CA LEU A 333 22.41 6.38 -32.59
C LEU A 333 22.30 7.91 -32.67
N THR A 334 21.98 8.40 -33.86
CA THR A 334 21.63 9.81 -34.04
C THR A 334 20.23 10.11 -33.45
N LYS A 335 19.97 11.37 -33.16
CA LYS A 335 18.67 11.83 -32.64
C LYS A 335 17.50 11.39 -33.54
N GLU A 336 17.67 11.50 -34.85
CA GLU A 336 16.67 11.14 -35.87
C GLU A 336 16.43 9.62 -35.90
N GLU A 337 17.48 8.82 -35.80
CA GLU A 337 17.37 7.35 -35.75
C GLU A 337 16.69 6.89 -34.48
N SER A 338 17.03 7.48 -33.33
CA SER A 338 16.39 7.20 -32.06
C SER A 338 14.90 7.56 -32.09
N TYR A 339 14.53 8.72 -32.66
CA TYR A 339 13.14 9.13 -32.85
C TYR A 339 12.37 8.21 -33.81
N ALA A 340 13.03 7.70 -34.86
CA ALA A 340 12.38 6.76 -35.77
C ALA A 340 12.09 5.43 -35.10
N ILE A 341 13.01 4.90 -34.28
CA ILE A 341 12.78 3.68 -33.49
C ILE A 341 11.65 3.87 -32.49
N ALA A 342 11.65 4.99 -31.75
CA ALA A 342 10.61 5.33 -30.81
C ALA A 342 9.22 5.41 -31.48
N GLY A 343 9.16 5.98 -32.70
CA GLY A 343 7.94 5.98 -33.50
C GLY A 343 7.48 4.59 -33.92
N GLN A 344 8.39 3.70 -34.31
CA GLN A 344 8.07 2.31 -34.68
C GLN A 344 7.51 1.53 -33.49
N VAL A 345 8.08 1.71 -32.29
CA VAL A 345 7.58 1.08 -31.07
C VAL A 345 6.17 1.57 -30.73
N ALA A 346 5.92 2.87 -30.83
CA ALA A 346 4.60 3.43 -30.59
C ALA A 346 3.55 2.94 -31.61
N GLU A 347 3.93 2.83 -32.90
CA GLU A 347 3.07 2.30 -33.95
C GLU A 347 2.80 0.80 -33.76
N ALA A 348 3.81 0.02 -33.37
CA ALA A 348 3.65 -1.39 -33.06
C ALA A 348 2.66 -1.61 -31.90
N ALA A 349 2.76 -0.79 -30.86
CA ALA A 349 1.84 -0.83 -29.74
C ALA A 349 0.41 -0.42 -30.13
N LEU A 350 0.25 0.63 -30.97
CA LEU A 350 -1.07 1.10 -31.43
C LEU A 350 -1.79 0.05 -32.31
N ASN A 351 -1.06 -0.76 -33.05
CA ASN A 351 -1.62 -1.82 -33.90
C ASN A 351 -2.09 -3.07 -33.14
N VAL A 352 -1.86 -3.15 -31.82
CA VAL A 352 -2.32 -4.26 -31.01
C VAL A 352 -3.84 -4.14 -30.74
N GLU A 353 -4.56 -5.25 -30.84
CA GLU A 353 -6.00 -5.32 -30.58
C GLU A 353 -6.32 -4.81 -29.16
N ASN A 354 -7.38 -3.98 -29.03
CA ASN A 354 -7.86 -3.33 -27.81
C ASN A 354 -7.01 -2.15 -27.31
N VAL A 355 -6.02 -1.69 -28.03
CA VAL A 355 -5.33 -0.42 -27.78
C VAL A 355 -6.12 0.70 -28.46
N GLU A 356 -6.42 1.76 -27.73
CA GLU A 356 -7.20 2.91 -28.22
C GLU A 356 -6.28 4.10 -28.54
N GLU A 357 -5.34 4.41 -27.62
CA GLU A 357 -4.49 5.60 -27.73
C GLU A 357 -3.06 5.28 -27.29
N VAL A 358 -2.09 5.86 -27.99
CA VAL A 358 -0.67 5.75 -27.67
C VAL A 358 -0.01 7.12 -27.70
N GLY A 359 0.44 7.56 -26.53
CA GLY A 359 1.19 8.81 -26.37
C GLY A 359 2.65 8.55 -26.04
N ILE A 360 3.57 9.05 -26.82
CA ILE A 360 5.02 8.94 -26.58
C ILE A 360 5.60 10.29 -26.18
N THR A 361 6.52 10.28 -25.24
CA THR A 361 7.31 11.43 -24.82
C THR A 361 8.74 11.02 -24.49
N THR A 362 9.68 11.93 -24.71
CA THR A 362 11.06 11.77 -24.23
C THR A 362 11.06 11.65 -22.71
N ASP A 363 11.75 10.67 -22.15
CA ASP A 363 11.90 10.52 -20.72
C ASP A 363 13.09 11.34 -20.22
N THR A 364 12.80 12.44 -19.54
CA THR A 364 13.80 13.32 -18.94
C THR A 364 14.13 12.93 -17.49
N SER A 365 13.61 11.81 -16.99
CA SER A 365 13.89 11.35 -15.63
C SER A 365 15.26 10.64 -15.56
N MET A 366 16.11 11.08 -14.65
CA MET A 366 17.35 10.36 -14.33
C MET A 366 17.00 9.10 -13.54
N ALA A 367 17.28 7.94 -14.11
CA ALA A 367 17.11 6.62 -13.45
C ALA A 367 15.74 6.38 -12.77
N GLY A 368 14.65 6.95 -13.35
CA GLY A 368 13.30 6.79 -12.79
C GLY A 368 12.94 7.77 -11.67
N LEU A 369 13.83 8.68 -11.31
CA LEU A 369 13.54 9.74 -10.34
C LEU A 369 13.07 11.00 -11.08
N ASP A 370 11.89 11.49 -10.77
CA ASP A 370 11.42 12.79 -11.25
C ASP A 370 12.16 13.90 -10.50
N ILE A 371 13.21 14.43 -11.13
CA ILE A 371 14.11 15.44 -10.56
C ILE A 371 13.37 16.72 -10.20
N SER A 372 12.25 17.01 -10.87
CA SER A 372 11.42 18.18 -10.59
C SER A 372 10.86 18.18 -9.15
N GLN A 373 10.75 17.02 -8.52
CA GLN A 373 10.26 16.86 -7.15
C GLN A 373 11.34 17.05 -6.09
N LEU A 374 12.62 17.09 -6.47
CA LEU A 374 13.73 17.22 -5.52
C LEU A 374 13.94 18.66 -5.01
N GLY A 375 13.17 19.63 -5.51
CA GLY A 375 13.30 21.02 -5.10
C GLY A 375 14.65 21.65 -5.42
N LEU A 376 15.37 21.09 -6.39
CA LEU A 376 16.64 21.61 -6.88
C LEU A 376 16.39 22.91 -7.65
N PRO A 377 17.36 23.85 -7.66
CA PRO A 377 17.28 25.03 -8.51
C PRO A 377 17.06 24.64 -9.97
N THR A 378 16.17 25.34 -10.66
CA THR A 378 15.83 25.08 -12.09
C THR A 378 17.06 24.95 -12.99
N ALA A 379 18.10 25.73 -12.74
CA ALA A 379 19.36 25.66 -13.50
C ALA A 379 20.07 24.28 -13.38
N ILE A 380 19.92 23.59 -12.27
CA ILE A 380 20.51 22.25 -12.09
C ILE A 380 19.61 21.20 -12.74
N THR A 381 18.30 21.33 -12.61
CA THR A 381 17.33 20.47 -13.29
C THR A 381 17.43 20.57 -14.81
N ASP A 382 17.66 21.76 -15.34
CA ASP A 382 17.80 21.99 -16.78
C ASP A 382 19.12 21.41 -17.34
N ILE A 383 20.20 21.50 -16.59
CA ILE A 383 21.50 20.88 -16.97
C ILE A 383 21.37 19.35 -16.96
N LEU A 384 20.70 18.79 -15.96
CA LEU A 384 20.47 17.35 -15.85
C LEU A 384 19.49 16.84 -16.93
N ASN A 385 18.48 17.63 -17.28
CA ASN A 385 17.52 17.32 -18.33
C ASN A 385 18.12 17.46 -19.75
N SER A 386 19.03 18.40 -19.96
CA SER A 386 19.64 18.63 -21.27
C SER A 386 20.75 17.62 -21.63
N ALA A 387 21.34 16.96 -20.63
CA ALA A 387 22.45 16.04 -20.84
C ALA A 387 22.07 14.73 -21.57
N ASN A 388 20.76 14.34 -21.59
CA ASN A 388 20.27 13.12 -22.23
C ASN A 388 18.90 13.34 -22.90
N ALA A 389 18.78 14.33 -23.77
CA ALA A 389 17.49 14.71 -24.37
C ALA A 389 16.91 13.69 -25.39
N TYR A 390 17.62 12.61 -25.71
CA TYR A 390 17.14 11.55 -26.59
C TYR A 390 17.72 10.18 -26.16
N GLY A 391 17.10 9.10 -26.62
CA GLY A 391 17.52 7.75 -26.29
C GLY A 391 16.64 7.04 -25.27
N ARG A 392 15.89 7.78 -24.43
CA ARG A 392 14.92 7.21 -23.48
C ARG A 392 13.55 7.82 -23.69
N TYR A 393 12.52 6.95 -23.73
CA TYR A 393 11.15 7.39 -23.99
C TYR A 393 10.17 6.67 -23.05
N LYS A 394 9.13 7.40 -22.67
CA LYS A 394 7.95 6.84 -22.01
C LYS A 394 6.78 6.84 -22.98
N ILE A 395 6.22 5.68 -23.21
CA ILE A 395 5.07 5.49 -24.08
C ILE A 395 3.90 5.08 -23.20
N ASN A 396 2.91 5.95 -23.07
CA ASN A 396 1.68 5.68 -22.35
C ASN A 396 0.65 5.11 -23.32
N VAL A 397 0.10 3.97 -22.99
CA VAL A 397 -0.85 3.22 -23.80
C VAL A 397 -2.17 3.11 -23.06
N MET A 398 -3.23 3.60 -23.69
CA MET A 398 -4.61 3.46 -23.22
C MET A 398 -5.28 2.29 -23.91
N MET A 399 -5.78 1.33 -23.12
CA MET A 399 -6.56 0.21 -23.60
C MET A 399 -8.06 0.45 -23.35
N SER A 400 -8.90 -0.29 -24.07
CA SER A 400 -10.35 -0.18 -23.95
C SER A 400 -10.84 -0.41 -22.51
N LYS A 401 -11.74 0.44 -22.03
CA LYS A 401 -12.29 0.41 -20.66
C LYS A 401 -13.13 -0.83 -20.34
N SER A 402 -13.54 -1.59 -21.36
CA SER A 402 -14.43 -2.75 -21.21
C SER A 402 -13.71 -4.08 -21.01
N LEU A 403 -12.38 -4.08 -20.94
CA LEU A 403 -11.57 -5.30 -20.87
C LEU A 403 -11.60 -5.93 -19.47
N SER A 404 -11.68 -7.24 -19.45
CA SER A 404 -11.44 -8.02 -18.22
C SER A 404 -9.93 -8.09 -17.92
N SER A 405 -9.56 -8.36 -16.66
CA SER A 405 -8.14 -8.49 -16.25
C SER A 405 -7.35 -9.51 -17.08
N ARG A 406 -8.01 -10.57 -17.58
CA ARG A 406 -7.37 -11.56 -18.47
C ARG A 406 -7.12 -11.02 -19.88
N GLU A 407 -8.01 -10.20 -20.38
CA GLU A 407 -7.86 -9.55 -21.69
C GLU A 407 -6.79 -8.47 -21.64
N VAL A 408 -6.77 -7.67 -20.56
CA VAL A 408 -5.70 -6.70 -20.30
C VAL A 408 -4.33 -7.36 -20.33
N GLU A 409 -4.17 -8.48 -19.62
CA GLU A 409 -2.88 -9.21 -19.59
C GLU A 409 -2.52 -9.82 -20.95
N LYS A 410 -3.50 -10.29 -21.73
CA LYS A 410 -3.26 -10.75 -23.10
C LYS A 410 -2.82 -9.62 -24.02
N THR A 411 -3.45 -8.44 -23.88
CA THR A 411 -3.10 -7.25 -24.66
C THR A 411 -1.69 -6.79 -24.29
N ARG A 412 -1.32 -6.81 -22.99
CA ARG A 412 0.05 -6.52 -22.54
C ARG A 412 1.08 -7.47 -23.17
N GLN A 413 0.81 -8.78 -23.15
CA GLN A 413 1.70 -9.77 -23.78
C GLN A 413 1.81 -9.57 -25.29
N ALA A 414 0.70 -9.25 -25.96
CA ALA A 414 0.72 -8.97 -27.39
C ALA A 414 1.54 -7.70 -27.71
N MET A 415 1.49 -6.68 -26.84
CA MET A 415 2.36 -5.49 -26.98
C MET A 415 3.82 -5.86 -26.77
N GLU A 416 4.13 -6.64 -25.73
CA GLU A 416 5.49 -7.10 -25.44
C GLU A 416 6.08 -7.90 -26.62
N ASP A 417 5.29 -8.83 -27.20
CA ASP A 417 5.68 -9.60 -28.39
C ASP A 417 5.87 -8.70 -29.62
N ALA A 418 5.03 -7.70 -29.83
CA ALA A 418 5.11 -6.78 -30.96
C ALA A 418 6.36 -5.87 -30.86
N VAL A 419 6.62 -5.37 -29.66
CA VAL A 419 7.75 -4.44 -29.42
C VAL A 419 9.09 -5.17 -29.41
N SER A 420 9.14 -6.42 -28.91
CA SER A 420 10.38 -7.23 -28.87
C SER A 420 10.96 -7.57 -30.26
N GLN A 421 10.19 -7.37 -31.33
CA GLN A 421 10.65 -7.60 -32.71
C GLN A 421 11.44 -6.42 -33.29
N ILE A 422 11.52 -5.29 -32.58
CA ILE A 422 12.20 -4.09 -33.06
C ILE A 422 13.65 -4.14 -32.59
N GLU A 423 14.57 -4.01 -33.52
CA GLU A 423 16.03 -4.04 -33.26
C GLU A 423 16.54 -2.68 -32.75
N ASN A 424 17.70 -2.69 -32.09
CA ASN A 424 18.41 -1.52 -31.57
C ASN A 424 17.65 -0.75 -30.47
N CYS A 425 16.79 -1.44 -29.74
CA CYS A 425 16.14 -0.87 -28.56
C CYS A 425 15.84 -1.95 -27.51
N THR A 426 15.72 -1.50 -26.27
CA THR A 426 15.19 -2.31 -25.17
C THR A 426 13.89 -1.66 -24.73
N ALA A 427 12.81 -2.43 -24.74
CA ALA A 427 11.51 -1.92 -24.35
C ALA A 427 10.88 -2.85 -23.30
N GLU A 428 10.43 -2.27 -22.22
CA GLU A 428 9.73 -2.96 -21.13
C GLU A 428 8.28 -2.52 -21.08
N VAL A 429 7.34 -3.47 -21.18
CA VAL A 429 5.89 -3.19 -21.15
C VAL A 429 5.34 -3.53 -19.78
N LYS A 430 4.98 -2.52 -19.00
CA LYS A 430 4.35 -2.65 -17.68
C LYS A 430 2.89 -2.17 -17.73
N LEU A 431 1.99 -2.86 -17.00
CA LEU A 431 0.68 -2.29 -16.73
C LEU A 431 0.85 -1.19 -15.70
N TYR A 432 0.38 -0.01 -16.02
CA TYR A 432 0.49 1.15 -15.14
C TYR A 432 -0.76 1.26 -14.27
N GLY A 433 -0.58 1.24 -12.97
CA GLY A 433 -1.69 1.29 -12.00
C GLY A 433 -1.41 2.26 -10.86
N MET A 434 -2.44 2.54 -10.07
CA MET A 434 -2.38 3.45 -8.92
C MET A 434 -1.30 3.09 -7.88
N THR A 435 -0.86 1.82 -7.86
CA THR A 435 0.17 1.33 -6.92
C THR A 435 1.59 1.50 -7.44
N ASP A 436 1.78 1.69 -8.75
CA ASP A 436 3.12 1.73 -9.33
C ASP A 436 3.90 2.98 -8.93
N ASP A 437 3.23 4.13 -8.82
CA ASP A 437 3.85 5.34 -8.29
C ASP A 437 4.30 5.17 -6.82
N LEU A 438 3.55 4.41 -6.02
CA LEU A 438 3.90 4.15 -4.63
C LEU A 438 5.00 3.09 -4.51
N THR A 439 4.95 2.04 -5.33
CA THR A 439 5.96 0.98 -5.34
C THR A 439 7.27 1.44 -5.94
N SER A 440 7.24 2.29 -6.96
CA SER A 440 8.47 2.88 -7.54
C SER A 440 9.24 3.76 -6.55
N GLN A 441 8.54 4.43 -5.62
CA GLN A 441 9.18 5.18 -4.54
C GLN A 441 9.80 4.26 -3.46
N LEU A 442 9.39 3.00 -3.40
CA LEU A 442 9.81 2.02 -2.39
C LEU A 442 10.89 1.06 -2.90
N ALA A 443 11.57 1.37 -4.00
CA ALA A 443 12.57 0.53 -4.68
C ALA A 443 12.01 -0.85 -5.06
N THR A 444 11.46 -0.98 -6.25
CA THR A 444 10.96 -2.25 -6.80
C THR A 444 12.10 -3.18 -7.20
N GLY A 445 11.89 -4.47 -7.00
CA GLY A 445 12.85 -5.51 -7.39
C GLY A 445 13.92 -5.83 -6.32
N LEU A 446 14.84 -6.70 -6.71
CA LEU A 446 15.98 -7.04 -5.87
C LEU A 446 17.03 -5.92 -5.93
N SER A 447 17.55 -5.54 -4.79
CA SER A 447 18.81 -4.82 -4.69
C SER A 447 19.73 -5.48 -3.68
N VAL A 448 21.03 -5.52 -4.01
CA VAL A 448 22.08 -6.00 -3.12
C VAL A 448 23.12 -4.89 -2.98
N LYS A 449 23.23 -4.31 -1.80
CA LYS A 449 24.29 -3.34 -1.51
C LYS A 449 25.58 -4.10 -1.22
N VAL A 450 26.62 -3.78 -1.96
CA VAL A 450 27.98 -4.32 -1.80
C VAL A 450 28.83 -3.20 -1.20
N TYR A 451 29.25 -3.35 0.05
CA TYR A 451 30.09 -2.37 0.77
C TYR A 451 31.56 -2.71 0.64
N GLY A 452 32.39 -1.68 0.51
CA GLY A 452 33.85 -1.83 0.48
C GLY A 452 34.56 -0.50 0.68
N LYS A 453 35.89 -0.53 0.76
CA LYS A 453 36.70 0.66 1.01
C LYS A 453 37.43 1.16 -0.24
N ASP A 454 37.45 0.38 -1.28
CA ASP A 454 38.27 0.61 -2.48
C ASP A 454 37.43 0.32 -3.72
N PRO A 455 37.34 1.26 -4.68
CA PRO A 455 36.55 1.13 -5.89
C PRO A 455 36.85 -0.10 -6.75
N GLU A 456 38.12 -0.49 -6.89
CA GLU A 456 38.50 -1.67 -7.67
C GLU A 456 37.98 -2.96 -7.03
N THR A 457 38.06 -3.03 -5.69
CA THR A 457 37.53 -4.15 -4.92
C THR A 457 36.00 -4.19 -5.00
N LEU A 458 35.33 -3.02 -4.92
CA LEU A 458 33.88 -2.93 -5.06
C LEU A 458 33.42 -3.43 -6.42
N THR A 459 34.10 -3.05 -7.49
CA THR A 459 33.81 -3.52 -8.86
C THR A 459 33.90 -5.04 -8.94
N THR A 460 35.02 -5.62 -8.49
CA THR A 460 35.25 -7.08 -8.56
C THR A 460 34.21 -7.86 -7.74
N VAL A 461 33.88 -7.38 -6.51
CA VAL A 461 32.89 -8.04 -5.67
C VAL A 461 31.49 -7.88 -6.23
N SER A 462 31.13 -6.70 -6.77
CA SER A 462 29.81 -6.49 -7.38
C SER A 462 29.60 -7.35 -8.62
N GLU A 463 30.61 -7.55 -9.47
CA GLU A 463 30.56 -8.48 -10.61
C GLU A 463 30.31 -9.92 -10.14
N LYS A 464 31.00 -10.35 -9.08
CA LYS A 464 30.75 -11.69 -8.50
C LYS A 464 29.37 -11.82 -7.90
N VAL A 465 28.85 -10.77 -7.25
CA VAL A 465 27.47 -10.72 -6.76
C VAL A 465 26.47 -10.80 -7.90
N MET A 466 26.71 -10.09 -9.03
CA MET A 466 25.88 -10.21 -10.23
C MET A 466 25.82 -11.66 -10.76
N GLU A 467 26.96 -12.34 -10.79
CA GLU A 467 27.01 -13.75 -11.20
C GLU A 467 26.16 -14.62 -10.27
N ILE A 468 26.27 -14.44 -8.94
CA ILE A 468 25.49 -15.18 -7.94
C ILE A 468 23.99 -14.88 -8.06
N VAL A 469 23.63 -13.63 -8.33
CA VAL A 469 22.24 -13.20 -8.54
C VAL A 469 21.65 -13.86 -9.79
N ASN A 470 22.34 -13.79 -10.92
CA ASN A 470 21.91 -14.41 -12.18
C ASN A 470 21.84 -15.95 -12.11
N ASP A 471 22.68 -16.59 -11.27
CA ASP A 471 22.65 -18.05 -11.00
C ASP A 471 21.53 -18.42 -9.99
N THR A 472 20.84 -17.45 -9.45
CA THR A 472 19.75 -17.71 -8.50
C THR A 472 18.42 -17.74 -9.25
N GLU A 473 17.76 -18.88 -9.24
CA GLU A 473 16.49 -19.09 -9.91
C GLU A 473 15.47 -18.04 -9.47
N GLY A 474 14.82 -17.39 -10.43
CA GLY A 474 13.83 -16.34 -10.18
C GLY A 474 14.34 -14.91 -10.32
N PHE A 475 15.65 -14.70 -10.51
CA PHE A 475 16.23 -13.40 -10.84
C PHE A 475 16.85 -13.41 -12.25
N ALA A 476 16.84 -12.25 -12.88
CA ALA A 476 17.47 -12.03 -14.18
C ALA A 476 17.93 -10.59 -14.32
N ASN A 477 18.73 -10.31 -15.37
CA ASN A 477 19.19 -8.97 -15.71
C ASN A 477 19.89 -8.24 -14.54
N ALA A 478 20.77 -8.97 -13.81
CA ALA A 478 21.53 -8.34 -12.75
C ALA A 478 22.47 -7.26 -13.33
N ASP A 479 22.41 -6.05 -12.75
CA ASP A 479 23.23 -4.91 -13.14
C ASP A 479 23.79 -4.22 -11.89
N ASN A 480 25.05 -3.82 -11.92
CA ASN A 480 25.71 -3.08 -10.86
C ASN A 480 25.79 -1.58 -11.12
N GLY A 481 25.25 -1.09 -12.24
CA GLY A 481 25.32 0.30 -12.64
C GLY A 481 26.71 0.82 -13.02
N LEU A 482 27.74 -0.02 -12.98
CA LEU A 482 29.12 0.37 -13.29
C LEU A 482 29.45 0.18 -14.78
N GLY A 483 28.66 -0.64 -15.50
CA GLY A 483 28.89 -0.95 -16.92
C GLY A 483 28.35 0.09 -17.89
N SER A 484 27.47 0.98 -17.45
CA SER A 484 26.87 2.06 -18.24
C SER A 484 27.59 3.39 -18.10
N GLY A 485 28.76 3.41 -17.45
CA GLY A 485 29.53 4.64 -17.32
C GLY A 485 29.91 5.19 -18.69
N ASP A 486 29.48 6.40 -18.99
CA ASP A 486 29.90 7.13 -20.19
C ASP A 486 31.39 7.16 -20.28
N ALA A 487 31.93 7.03 -21.48
CA ALA A 487 33.37 7.14 -21.74
C ALA A 487 33.88 8.49 -21.23
N THR A 488 34.50 8.47 -20.08
CA THR A 488 34.92 9.67 -19.36
C THR A 488 36.38 9.97 -19.64
N ILE A 489 36.66 11.26 -19.87
CA ILE A 489 38.03 11.71 -19.98
C ILE A 489 38.54 12.07 -18.59
N ILE A 490 39.50 11.31 -18.08
CA ILE A 490 40.14 11.56 -16.80
C ILE A 490 41.35 12.42 -17.00
N LEU A 491 41.30 13.69 -16.57
CA LEU A 491 42.41 14.62 -16.58
C LEU A 491 43.25 14.45 -15.31
N LYS A 492 44.53 14.09 -15.52
CA LYS A 492 45.49 13.96 -14.41
C LYS A 492 46.40 15.20 -14.41
N VAL A 493 46.14 16.14 -13.50
CA VAL A 493 46.86 17.40 -13.38
C VAL A 493 48.13 17.18 -12.58
N ASP A 494 49.28 17.63 -13.15
CA ASP A 494 50.58 17.59 -12.49
C ASP A 494 50.75 18.81 -11.56
N ARG A 495 50.72 18.57 -10.24
CA ARG A 495 50.77 19.62 -9.22
C ARG A 495 52.05 20.43 -9.24
N ASP A 496 53.20 19.83 -9.61
CA ASP A 496 54.49 20.51 -9.62
C ASP A 496 54.62 21.44 -10.84
N LYS A 497 54.10 20.99 -11.98
CA LYS A 497 54.02 21.81 -13.17
C LYS A 497 53.04 22.98 -12.99
N VAL A 498 51.87 22.72 -12.44
CA VAL A 498 50.87 23.80 -12.15
C VAL A 498 51.44 24.88 -11.24
N ARG A 499 52.21 24.48 -10.22
CA ARG A 499 52.88 25.43 -9.31
C ARG A 499 53.96 26.23 -10.03
N ALA A 500 54.71 25.61 -10.99
CA ALA A 500 55.75 26.29 -11.73
C ALA A 500 55.16 27.45 -12.58
N TYR A 501 53.89 27.32 -13.01
CA TYR A 501 53.16 28.34 -13.73
C TYR A 501 52.36 29.30 -12.81
N GLY A 502 52.61 29.28 -11.48
CA GLY A 502 51.93 30.17 -10.54
C GLY A 502 50.45 29.85 -10.31
N LEU A 503 49.95 28.69 -10.77
CA LEU A 503 48.57 28.26 -10.67
C LEU A 503 48.37 27.29 -9.52
N THR A 504 47.13 27.17 -9.08
CA THR A 504 46.67 26.09 -8.22
C THR A 504 45.76 25.11 -8.99
N VAL A 505 45.67 23.86 -8.54
CA VAL A 505 44.79 22.89 -9.17
C VAL A 505 43.34 23.36 -9.17
N ALA A 506 42.88 24.05 -8.14
CA ALA A 506 41.53 24.62 -8.04
C ALA A 506 41.29 25.69 -9.13
N GLN A 507 42.28 26.56 -9.40
CA GLN A 507 42.20 27.57 -10.49
C GLN A 507 42.12 26.91 -11.86
N VAL A 508 42.95 25.86 -12.09
CA VAL A 508 42.88 25.08 -13.34
C VAL A 508 41.48 24.47 -13.50
N TYR A 509 40.95 23.85 -12.44
CA TYR A 509 39.61 23.28 -12.46
C TYR A 509 38.54 24.33 -12.78
N GLN A 510 38.59 25.51 -12.11
CA GLN A 510 37.62 26.59 -12.33
C GLN A 510 37.66 27.10 -13.79
N GLN A 511 38.87 27.28 -14.35
CA GLN A 511 39.02 27.75 -15.72
C GLN A 511 38.53 26.69 -16.72
N ILE A 512 38.77 25.39 -16.47
CA ILE A 512 38.23 24.31 -17.30
C ILE A 512 36.71 24.29 -17.24
N ALA A 513 36.15 24.34 -16.03
CA ALA A 513 34.69 24.36 -15.81
C ALA A 513 34.04 25.56 -16.52
N ALA A 514 34.66 26.73 -16.45
CA ALA A 514 34.16 27.93 -17.14
C ALA A 514 34.19 27.79 -18.66
N LYS A 515 35.21 27.08 -19.23
CA LYS A 515 35.32 26.84 -20.69
C LYS A 515 34.45 25.71 -21.19
N LEU A 516 34.11 24.74 -20.33
CA LEU A 516 33.18 23.67 -20.67
C LEU A 516 31.72 24.13 -20.63
N THR A 517 31.40 25.18 -19.84
CA THR A 517 30.05 25.73 -19.71
C THR A 517 29.88 26.80 -20.78
N THR A 518 29.45 26.39 -21.97
CA THR A 518 29.20 27.31 -23.09
C THR A 518 27.83 27.95 -23.07
N THR A 519 26.93 27.44 -22.24
CA THR A 519 25.57 27.96 -22.11
C THR A 519 25.24 28.23 -20.63
N ALA A 520 24.72 29.41 -20.33
CA ALA A 520 24.25 29.77 -19.01
C ALA A 520 22.78 30.20 -19.11
N THR A 521 21.95 29.71 -18.18
CA THR A 521 20.55 30.15 -18.08
C THR A 521 20.46 31.30 -17.10
N ALA A 522 19.79 32.37 -17.47
CA ALA A 522 19.54 33.50 -16.57
C ALA A 522 18.61 33.08 -15.42
N GLN A 523 18.89 33.53 -14.21
CA GLN A 523 18.08 33.21 -13.02
C GLN A 523 16.67 33.82 -13.04
N THR A 524 16.41 34.78 -13.91
CA THR A 524 15.15 35.48 -14.02
C THR A 524 14.61 35.38 -15.44
N PRO A 525 13.43 34.79 -15.66
CA PRO A 525 12.82 34.77 -16.97
C PRO A 525 12.39 36.16 -17.38
N VAL A 526 12.33 36.40 -18.67
CA VAL A 526 11.90 37.68 -19.27
C VAL A 526 10.51 37.51 -19.87
N THR A 527 9.64 38.49 -19.63
CA THR A 527 8.31 38.51 -20.24
C THR A 527 8.32 39.42 -21.45
N VAL A 528 7.97 38.85 -22.63
CA VAL A 528 7.89 39.57 -23.89
C VAL A 528 6.48 39.43 -24.43
N ASN A 529 5.77 40.54 -24.61
CA ASN A 529 4.39 40.58 -25.11
C ASN A 529 3.45 39.62 -24.37
N GLY A 530 3.57 39.58 -23.01
CA GLY A 530 2.76 38.72 -22.15
C GLY A 530 3.19 37.24 -22.11
N THR A 531 4.22 36.83 -22.85
CA THR A 531 4.78 35.47 -22.83
C THR A 531 6.08 35.48 -22.04
N THR A 532 6.16 34.64 -21.01
CA THR A 532 7.36 34.47 -20.21
C THR A 532 8.29 33.47 -20.87
N MET A 533 9.54 33.86 -21.09
CA MET A 533 10.59 33.07 -21.77
C MET A 533 11.81 32.97 -20.88
N ASP A 534 12.44 31.81 -20.85
CA ASP A 534 13.75 31.64 -20.21
C ASP A 534 14.85 32.20 -21.12
N VAL A 535 15.81 32.87 -20.52
CA VAL A 535 16.93 33.46 -21.26
C VAL A 535 18.13 32.55 -21.13
N GLN A 536 18.62 32.06 -22.27
CA GLN A 536 19.88 31.32 -22.39
C GLN A 536 20.95 32.23 -22.97
N ILE A 537 22.12 32.27 -22.34
CA ILE A 537 23.28 33.00 -22.80
C ILE A 537 24.28 31.97 -23.26
N THR A 538 24.59 31.97 -24.58
CA THR A 538 25.61 31.11 -25.19
C THR A 538 26.77 31.95 -25.65
N ASP A 539 27.99 31.47 -25.47
CA ASP A 539 29.14 32.11 -26.08
C ASP A 539 29.38 31.56 -27.50
N ASN A 540 30.06 32.34 -28.31
CA ASN A 540 30.42 31.99 -29.73
C ASN A 540 31.74 31.25 -29.84
N LEU A 541 32.23 30.66 -28.74
CA LEU A 541 33.45 29.89 -28.75
C LEU A 541 33.23 28.50 -29.34
N ASP A 542 34.20 27.99 -30.02
CA ASP A 542 34.16 26.61 -30.50
C ASP A 542 34.02 25.65 -29.34
N PRO A 543 33.08 24.68 -29.38
CA PRO A 543 32.87 23.73 -28.30
C PRO A 543 34.17 22.97 -28.01
N VAL A 544 34.39 22.71 -26.73
CA VAL A 544 35.54 21.90 -26.31
C VAL A 544 35.27 20.45 -26.68
N THR A 545 36.10 19.91 -27.59
CA THR A 545 36.06 18.53 -28.05
C THR A 545 37.28 17.75 -27.52
N LYS A 546 37.27 16.43 -27.66
CA LYS A 546 38.38 15.57 -27.27
C LYS A 546 39.69 15.95 -27.97
N GLU A 547 39.58 16.45 -29.21
CA GLU A 547 40.72 16.83 -30.07
C GLU A 547 41.35 18.17 -29.65
N ASN A 548 40.52 19.18 -29.29
CA ASN A 548 41.00 20.52 -28.97
C ASN A 548 41.22 20.78 -27.47
N MET A 549 40.73 19.86 -26.58
CA MET A 549 40.78 20.05 -25.14
C MET A 549 42.18 20.31 -24.60
N MET A 550 43.20 19.63 -25.12
CA MET A 550 44.58 19.79 -24.68
C MET A 550 45.22 21.11 -25.10
N GLU A 551 44.64 21.82 -26.07
CA GLU A 551 45.04 23.12 -26.54
C GLU A 551 44.44 24.29 -25.76
N LEU A 552 43.55 23.98 -24.76
CA LEU A 552 43.00 25.00 -23.90
C LEU A 552 44.10 25.80 -23.19
N THR A 553 44.03 27.13 -23.32
CA THR A 553 44.99 28.04 -22.75
C THR A 553 44.51 28.58 -21.40
N PHE A 554 45.41 28.66 -20.43
CA PHE A 554 45.17 29.20 -19.08
C PHE A 554 46.02 30.45 -18.86
N GLU A 555 45.40 31.45 -18.26
CA GLU A 555 46.14 32.64 -17.84
C GLU A 555 47.00 32.29 -16.61
N THR A 556 48.26 32.61 -16.65
CA THR A 556 49.24 32.39 -15.58
C THR A 556 49.72 33.70 -15.03
N THR A 557 50.02 33.72 -13.75
CA THR A 557 50.56 34.93 -13.09
C THR A 557 51.90 34.55 -12.45
N GLU A 558 52.98 34.91 -13.06
CA GLU A 558 54.31 34.67 -12.51
C GLU A 558 54.76 35.93 -11.71
N MET A 559 55.15 35.71 -10.48
CA MET A 559 55.76 36.76 -9.67
C MET A 559 57.29 36.62 -9.65
N SER A 560 57.94 37.53 -10.30
CA SER A 560 59.39 37.57 -10.31
C SER A 560 59.98 37.90 -8.94
N ALA A 561 61.25 37.58 -8.67
CA ALA A 561 61.93 37.81 -7.39
C ALA A 561 62.06 39.31 -7.02
N ASP A 562 61.84 40.19 -7.96
CA ASP A 562 61.82 41.65 -7.78
C ASP A 562 60.40 42.22 -7.50
N GLY A 563 59.38 41.35 -7.42
CA GLY A 563 57.99 41.72 -7.14
C GLY A 563 57.21 42.18 -8.39
N THR A 564 57.77 42.07 -9.57
CA THR A 564 57.04 42.34 -10.81
C THR A 564 56.19 41.14 -11.16
N VAL A 565 54.88 41.41 -11.46
CA VAL A 565 53.91 40.43 -11.86
C VAL A 565 53.89 40.39 -13.40
N THR A 566 54.26 39.28 -14.01
CA THR A 566 54.12 39.03 -15.43
C THR A 566 52.98 38.03 -15.71
N ASN A 567 52.06 38.44 -16.57
CA ASN A 567 51.00 37.56 -17.04
C ASN A 567 51.53 36.75 -18.25
N GLY A 568 51.40 35.48 -18.16
CA GLY A 568 51.71 34.50 -19.24
C GLY A 568 50.53 33.62 -19.56
N THR A 569 50.68 32.72 -20.48
CA THR A 569 49.68 31.68 -20.80
C THR A 569 50.38 30.33 -20.86
N CYS A 570 49.71 29.27 -20.38
CA CYS A 570 50.12 27.88 -20.59
C CYS A 570 48.96 27.08 -21.17
N THR A 571 49.25 25.95 -21.80
CA THR A 571 48.24 25.03 -22.35
C THR A 571 47.94 23.91 -21.36
N LEU A 572 46.78 23.28 -21.48
CA LEU A 572 46.46 22.10 -20.66
C LEU A 572 47.47 20.97 -20.85
N ASN A 573 48.00 20.82 -22.06
CA ASN A 573 49.05 19.83 -22.39
C ASN A 573 50.33 20.03 -21.57
N ASP A 574 50.67 21.27 -21.17
CA ASP A 574 51.87 21.57 -20.39
C ASP A 574 51.72 21.10 -18.94
N ILE A 575 50.50 21.09 -18.39
CA ILE A 575 50.22 20.90 -16.97
C ILE A 575 49.40 19.64 -16.63
N ALA A 576 48.84 18.95 -17.63
CA ALA A 576 48.01 17.76 -17.42
C ALA A 576 48.25 16.68 -18.48
N SER A 577 47.88 15.48 -18.20
CA SER A 577 47.75 14.36 -19.10
C SER A 577 46.34 13.77 -18.97
N TRP A 578 45.83 13.15 -20.02
CA TRP A 578 44.53 12.54 -19.99
C TRP A 578 44.55 11.05 -20.31
N THR A 579 43.59 10.32 -19.80
CA THR A 579 43.30 8.92 -20.11
C THR A 579 41.81 8.77 -20.32
N THR A 580 41.39 7.84 -21.17
CA THR A 580 39.99 7.42 -21.22
C THR A 580 39.75 6.37 -20.14
N GLY A 581 38.66 6.50 -19.44
CA GLY A 581 38.21 5.54 -18.47
C GLY A 581 36.68 5.58 -18.38
N THR A 582 36.10 4.61 -17.73
CA THR A 582 34.71 4.66 -17.30
C THR A 582 34.69 5.13 -15.85
N ALA A 583 33.98 6.19 -15.55
CA ALA A 583 33.76 6.62 -14.17
C ALA A 583 32.33 6.27 -13.78
N PRO A 584 32.10 5.80 -12.55
CA PRO A 584 30.74 5.61 -12.07
C PRO A 584 30.04 6.98 -12.01
N ASP A 585 28.77 7.02 -12.40
CA ASP A 585 27.97 8.25 -12.43
C ASP A 585 27.82 8.89 -11.03
N ALA A 586 27.82 8.07 -9.98
CA ALA A 586 27.76 8.51 -8.59
C ALA A 586 28.57 7.61 -7.65
N ILE A 587 29.17 8.20 -6.65
CA ILE A 587 29.77 7.49 -5.51
C ILE A 587 28.77 7.57 -4.35
N THR A 588 28.21 6.42 -3.99
CA THR A 588 27.25 6.32 -2.89
C THR A 588 27.94 5.81 -1.63
N SER A 589 27.61 6.40 -0.50
CA SER A 589 28.14 5.96 0.79
C SER A 589 27.07 5.96 1.87
N GLU A 590 27.14 4.98 2.76
CA GLU A 590 26.29 4.84 3.92
C GLU A 590 27.15 4.60 5.16
N ASN A 591 26.95 5.37 6.23
CA ASN A 591 27.76 5.30 7.44
C ASN A 591 29.28 5.41 7.17
N GLN A 592 29.68 6.28 6.24
CA GLN A 592 31.08 6.50 5.81
C GLN A 592 31.73 5.31 5.11
N THR A 593 30.95 4.38 4.63
CA THR A 593 31.45 3.25 3.82
C THR A 593 30.83 3.37 2.42
N GLU A 594 31.65 3.29 1.40
CA GLU A 594 31.21 3.31 0.01
C GLU A 594 30.51 1.99 -0.32
N PHE A 595 29.50 2.06 -1.18
CA PHE A 595 28.80 0.87 -1.64
C PHE A 595 28.38 1.01 -3.12
N VAL A 596 28.24 -0.14 -3.75
CA VAL A 596 27.64 -0.31 -5.08
C VAL A 596 26.37 -1.13 -4.92
N THR A 597 25.32 -0.75 -5.63
CA THR A 597 24.07 -1.47 -5.59
C THR A 597 23.93 -2.35 -6.83
N VAL A 598 23.84 -3.65 -6.63
CA VAL A 598 23.49 -4.61 -7.68
C VAL A 598 21.97 -4.76 -7.67
N THR A 599 21.32 -4.43 -8.78
CA THR A 599 19.88 -4.56 -8.98
C THR A 599 19.58 -5.75 -9.90
N ALA A 600 18.42 -6.37 -9.75
CA ALA A 600 17.96 -7.41 -10.66
C ALA A 600 16.44 -7.47 -10.72
N ASP A 601 15.93 -7.92 -11.86
CA ASP A 601 14.50 -8.13 -12.07
C ASP A 601 14.05 -9.47 -11.50
N THR A 602 12.85 -9.50 -10.90
CA THR A 602 12.23 -10.74 -10.46
C THR A 602 11.40 -11.33 -11.60
N LEU A 603 11.70 -12.57 -11.98
CA LEU A 603 10.98 -13.28 -13.04
C LEU A 603 9.53 -13.56 -12.63
N LYS A 604 8.62 -13.48 -13.62
CA LYS A 604 7.19 -13.75 -13.42
C LYS A 604 6.95 -15.13 -12.80
N GLY A 605 6.14 -15.16 -11.75
CA GLY A 605 5.80 -16.40 -11.02
C GLY A 605 6.73 -16.71 -9.82
N TYR A 606 7.76 -15.92 -9.63
CA TYR A 606 8.61 -15.98 -8.43
C TYR A 606 8.28 -14.83 -7.47
N ASN A 607 8.43 -15.08 -6.19
CA ASN A 607 8.27 -14.03 -5.17
C ASN A 607 9.66 -13.53 -4.74
N THR A 608 9.87 -12.23 -4.82
CA THR A 608 11.16 -11.56 -4.53
C THR A 608 11.69 -11.96 -3.13
N MET A 609 10.84 -11.93 -2.10
CA MET A 609 11.24 -12.23 -0.73
C MET A 609 11.66 -13.69 -0.54
N VAL A 610 10.98 -14.64 -1.21
CA VAL A 610 11.34 -16.06 -1.12
C VAL A 610 12.67 -16.31 -1.79
N GLN A 611 12.88 -15.74 -2.98
CA GLN A 611 14.12 -15.90 -3.73
C GLN A 611 15.29 -15.16 -3.07
N SER A 612 15.02 -14.01 -2.45
CA SER A 612 16.03 -13.28 -1.66
C SER A 612 16.57 -14.08 -0.47
N ARG A 613 15.75 -14.92 0.17
CA ARG A 613 16.22 -15.84 1.21
C ARG A 613 17.15 -16.93 0.67
N VAL A 614 16.90 -17.39 -0.56
CA VAL A 614 17.80 -18.34 -1.23
C VAL A 614 19.10 -17.65 -1.61
N LEU A 615 19.01 -16.43 -2.16
CA LEU A 615 20.16 -15.60 -2.48
C LEU A 615 20.99 -15.26 -1.25
N GLN A 616 20.37 -14.90 -0.13
CA GLN A 616 21.08 -14.59 1.12
C GLN A 616 21.98 -15.76 1.55
N LYS A 617 21.50 -17.00 1.45
CA LYS A 617 22.34 -18.18 1.76
C LYS A 617 23.54 -18.29 0.84
N LYS A 618 23.37 -18.05 -0.46
CA LYS A 618 24.49 -18.06 -1.42
C LYS A 618 25.50 -16.94 -1.14
N LEU A 619 25.00 -15.75 -0.76
CA LEU A 619 25.86 -14.63 -0.35
C LEU A 619 26.60 -14.92 0.95
N ASP A 620 25.94 -15.54 1.92
CA ASP A 620 26.56 -15.97 3.18
C ASP A 620 27.63 -17.07 2.94
N GLU A 621 27.37 -18.01 2.02
CA GLU A 621 28.32 -19.02 1.59
C GLU A 621 29.53 -18.38 0.88
N TYR A 622 29.31 -17.39 0.02
CA TYR A 622 30.37 -16.61 -0.61
C TYR A 622 31.21 -15.84 0.41
N ALA A 623 30.58 -15.20 1.39
CA ALA A 623 31.28 -14.52 2.49
C ALA A 623 32.10 -15.50 3.36
N ALA A 624 31.62 -16.73 3.59
CA ALA A 624 32.30 -17.75 4.39
C ALA A 624 33.38 -18.49 3.59
N SER A 625 33.36 -18.49 2.26
CA SER A 625 34.38 -19.19 1.43
C SER A 625 35.78 -18.59 1.52
N GLY A 626 35.91 -17.35 2.02
CA GLY A 626 37.16 -16.59 2.03
C GLY A 626 37.56 -15.98 0.68
N GLU A 627 36.71 -16.08 -0.34
CA GLU A 627 36.87 -15.43 -1.64
C GLU A 627 36.48 -13.94 -1.59
N MET A 628 35.64 -13.56 -0.63
CA MET A 628 35.29 -12.15 -0.40
C MET A 628 36.45 -11.42 0.28
N PRO A 629 36.95 -10.30 -0.27
CA PRO A 629 38.05 -9.52 0.31
C PRO A 629 37.72 -9.01 1.72
N GLU A 630 38.75 -8.91 2.58
CA GLU A 630 38.58 -8.36 3.94
C GLU A 630 38.07 -6.92 3.90
N GLY A 631 37.00 -6.63 4.63
CA GLY A 631 36.39 -5.32 4.70
C GLY A 631 35.24 -5.09 3.71
N CYS A 632 34.92 -6.08 2.87
CA CYS A 632 33.72 -6.09 2.06
C CYS A 632 32.58 -6.82 2.78
N SER A 633 31.36 -6.38 2.52
CA SER A 633 30.12 -7.01 3.01
C SER A 633 28.97 -6.79 2.05
N THR A 634 28.01 -7.69 2.07
CA THR A 634 26.80 -7.58 1.25
C THR A 634 25.56 -7.51 2.12
N THR A 635 24.59 -6.68 1.73
CA THR A 635 23.30 -6.60 2.42
C THR A 635 22.19 -6.56 1.39
N LEU A 636 21.15 -7.37 1.61
CA LEU A 636 19.96 -7.27 0.78
C LEU A 636 19.21 -5.97 1.10
N GLY A 637 18.78 -5.27 0.04
CA GLY A 637 18.04 -4.04 0.08
C GLY A 637 16.81 -4.09 -0.85
N GLY A 638 16.31 -2.93 -1.24
CA GLY A 638 15.19 -2.80 -2.15
C GLY A 638 13.86 -3.24 -1.54
N GLU A 639 13.00 -3.84 -2.34
CA GLU A 639 11.68 -4.31 -1.93
C GLU A 639 11.75 -5.26 -0.73
N THR A 640 12.78 -6.10 -0.65
CA THR A 640 12.96 -7.07 0.44
C THR A 640 13.19 -6.37 1.78
N GLU A 641 14.04 -5.34 1.84
CA GLU A 641 14.32 -4.59 3.05
C GLU A 641 13.07 -3.84 3.55
N GLY A 642 12.38 -3.16 2.65
CA GLY A 642 11.16 -2.44 2.95
C GLY A 642 10.04 -3.37 3.44
N THR A 643 9.86 -4.50 2.76
CA THR A 643 8.84 -5.50 3.11
C THR A 643 9.15 -6.18 4.44
N ASP A 644 10.40 -6.59 4.68
CA ASP A 644 10.82 -7.20 5.95
C ASP A 644 10.63 -6.24 7.13
N TYR A 645 10.99 -4.97 6.96
CA TYR A 645 10.75 -3.94 7.97
C TYR A 645 9.26 -3.82 8.31
N MET A 646 8.40 -3.70 7.30
CA MET A 646 6.95 -3.56 7.48
C MET A 646 6.31 -4.80 8.10
N VAL A 647 6.69 -5.99 7.64
CA VAL A 647 6.20 -7.26 8.20
C VAL A 647 6.59 -7.40 9.66
N ASN A 648 7.84 -7.13 10.00
CA ASN A 648 8.32 -7.16 11.38
C ASN A 648 7.56 -6.19 12.27
N GLU A 649 7.32 -4.97 11.78
CA GLU A 649 6.53 -3.96 12.49
C GLU A 649 5.10 -4.42 12.73
N MET A 650 4.42 -4.97 11.71
CA MET A 650 3.06 -5.51 11.86
C MET A 650 2.99 -6.70 12.80
N VAL A 651 3.97 -7.60 12.77
CA VAL A 651 4.08 -8.72 13.71
C VAL A 651 4.27 -8.21 15.14
N GLN A 652 5.10 -7.18 15.34
CA GLN A 652 5.27 -6.54 16.64
C GLN A 652 3.94 -5.91 17.14
N TRP A 653 3.16 -5.30 16.26
CA TRP A 653 1.84 -4.76 16.61
C TRP A 653 0.88 -5.87 17.03
N MET A 654 0.82 -6.96 16.27
CA MET A 654 -0.01 -8.11 16.64
C MET A 654 0.42 -8.68 17.99
N ALA A 655 1.72 -8.78 18.23
CA ALA A 655 2.25 -9.24 19.51
C ALA A 655 1.91 -8.28 20.67
N LEU A 656 1.92 -6.97 20.42
CA LEU A 656 1.57 -5.95 21.42
C LEU A 656 0.03 -5.87 21.64
N ALA A 657 -0.76 -6.13 20.63
CA ALA A 657 -2.21 -6.14 20.74
C ALA A 657 -2.73 -7.27 21.67
N LEU A 658 -2.08 -8.43 21.65
CA LEU A 658 -2.48 -9.57 22.47
C LEU A 658 -2.53 -9.26 23.99
N PRO A 659 -1.49 -8.65 24.60
CA PRO A 659 -1.57 -8.20 26.00
C PRO A 659 -2.69 -7.21 26.29
N PHE A 660 -2.95 -6.23 25.40
CA PHE A 660 -4.02 -5.27 25.59
C PHE A 660 -5.39 -5.96 25.60
N VAL A 661 -5.62 -6.82 24.62
CA VAL A 661 -6.86 -7.63 24.54
C VAL A 661 -7.00 -8.52 25.78
N TYR A 662 -5.91 -9.15 26.22
CA TYR A 662 -5.91 -9.97 27.44
C TYR A 662 -6.27 -9.16 28.67
N LEU A 663 -5.69 -7.96 28.87
CA LEU A 663 -5.97 -7.09 30.00
C LEU A 663 -7.44 -6.63 30.04
N VAL A 664 -8.01 -6.23 28.89
CA VAL A 664 -9.42 -5.87 28.80
C VAL A 664 -10.32 -7.05 29.20
N MET A 665 -10.01 -8.25 28.72
CA MET A 665 -10.75 -9.45 29.08
C MET A 665 -10.58 -9.84 30.54
N VAL A 666 -9.40 -9.67 31.15
CA VAL A 666 -9.16 -9.91 32.58
C VAL A 666 -10.04 -8.97 33.39
N ALA A 667 -10.12 -7.70 33.05
CA ALA A 667 -11.00 -6.73 33.70
C ALA A 667 -12.49 -7.15 33.60
N GLN A 668 -12.90 -7.65 32.43
CA GLN A 668 -14.27 -8.09 32.16
C GLN A 668 -14.64 -9.36 32.95
N PHE A 669 -13.82 -10.40 32.86
CA PHE A 669 -14.11 -11.71 33.47
C PHE A 669 -13.72 -11.82 34.95
N GLN A 670 -12.98 -10.84 35.46
CA GLN A 670 -12.38 -10.88 36.79
C GLN A 670 -11.64 -12.22 37.06
N SER A 671 -11.04 -12.76 36.05
CA SER A 671 -10.38 -14.06 36.00
C SER A 671 -9.21 -14.02 35.03
N LEU A 672 -8.08 -14.62 35.42
CA LEU A 672 -6.93 -14.78 34.54
C LEU A 672 -7.11 -15.94 33.54
N LEU A 673 -7.93 -16.94 33.90
CA LEU A 673 -8.04 -18.17 33.13
C LEU A 673 -9.05 -18.07 31.97
N SER A 674 -10.16 -17.37 32.17
CA SER A 674 -11.21 -17.19 31.15
C SER A 674 -10.68 -16.46 29.91
N PRO A 675 -9.93 -15.34 30.04
CA PRO A 675 -9.28 -14.69 28.88
C PRO A 675 -8.29 -15.57 28.15
N PHE A 676 -7.53 -16.38 28.89
CA PHE A 676 -6.55 -17.29 28.28
C PHE A 676 -7.23 -18.33 27.37
N ILE A 677 -8.36 -18.87 27.78
CA ILE A 677 -9.14 -19.82 26.94
C ILE A 677 -9.64 -19.13 25.67
N VAL A 678 -10.13 -17.89 25.80
CA VAL A 678 -10.64 -17.14 24.66
C VAL A 678 -9.51 -16.79 23.69
N LEU A 679 -8.33 -16.37 24.18
CA LEU A 679 -7.18 -16.05 23.33
C LEU A 679 -6.68 -17.22 22.48
N PHE A 680 -6.93 -18.46 22.89
CA PHE A 680 -6.60 -19.64 22.08
C PHE A 680 -7.33 -19.68 20.73
N THR A 681 -8.42 -18.91 20.58
CA THR A 681 -9.14 -18.81 19.31
C THR A 681 -8.36 -17.99 18.26
N VAL A 682 -7.44 -17.12 18.67
CA VAL A 682 -6.67 -16.24 17.76
C VAL A 682 -5.72 -17.05 16.86
N PRO A 683 -4.83 -17.92 17.37
CA PRO A 683 -4.00 -18.76 16.50
C PRO A 683 -4.82 -19.65 15.57
N LEU A 684 -5.97 -20.14 16.05
CA LEU A 684 -6.87 -20.94 15.22
C LEU A 684 -7.47 -20.10 14.08
N ALA A 685 -7.86 -18.85 14.35
CA ALA A 685 -8.34 -17.94 13.32
C ALA A 685 -7.29 -17.67 12.25
N PHE A 686 -6.04 -17.48 12.66
CA PHE A 686 -4.93 -17.30 11.73
C PHE A 686 -4.74 -18.51 10.82
N THR A 687 -4.88 -19.73 11.37
CA THR A 687 -4.89 -20.96 10.58
C THR A 687 -5.92 -20.89 9.45
N GLY A 688 -7.14 -20.46 9.76
CA GLY A 688 -8.23 -20.34 8.76
C GLY A 688 -7.92 -19.29 7.69
N GLY A 689 -7.39 -18.14 8.09
CA GLY A 689 -6.99 -17.07 7.15
C GLY A 689 -5.87 -17.49 6.19
N LEU A 690 -4.82 -18.14 6.71
CA LEU A 690 -3.70 -18.65 5.91
C LEU A 690 -4.14 -19.75 4.94
N LEU A 691 -4.98 -20.68 5.39
CA LEU A 691 -5.57 -21.70 4.52
C LEU A 691 -6.44 -21.08 3.43
N GLY A 692 -7.15 -19.99 3.74
CA GLY A 692 -7.93 -19.24 2.77
C GLY A 692 -7.07 -18.64 1.66
N LEU A 693 -5.97 -17.98 1.99
CA LEU A 693 -5.01 -17.45 1.02
C LEU A 693 -4.42 -18.57 0.16
N LEU A 694 -4.03 -19.67 0.78
CA LEU A 694 -3.48 -20.84 0.07
C LEU A 694 -4.47 -21.43 -0.96
N VAL A 695 -5.72 -21.63 -0.56
CA VAL A 695 -6.75 -22.21 -1.44
C VAL A 695 -7.11 -21.31 -2.59
N THR A 696 -7.09 -20.00 -2.36
CA THR A 696 -7.39 -19.00 -3.40
C THR A 696 -6.18 -18.63 -4.25
N GLY A 697 -4.97 -19.09 -3.90
CA GLY A 697 -3.73 -18.78 -4.60
C GLY A 697 -3.31 -17.31 -4.47
N GLN A 698 -3.83 -16.60 -3.47
CA GLN A 698 -3.43 -15.22 -3.21
C GLN A 698 -2.20 -15.15 -2.31
N GLN A 699 -1.34 -14.20 -2.61
CA GLN A 699 -0.15 -13.95 -1.83
C GLN A 699 -0.46 -13.22 -0.50
N LEU A 700 0.46 -13.33 0.44
CA LEU A 700 0.38 -12.58 1.68
C LEU A 700 0.83 -11.14 1.41
N THR A 701 -0.07 -10.18 1.49
CA THR A 701 0.22 -8.75 1.29
C THR A 701 0.10 -7.99 2.60
N MET A 702 0.62 -6.74 2.64
CA MET A 702 0.44 -5.86 3.79
C MET A 702 -1.05 -5.67 4.14
N ILE A 703 -1.90 -5.58 3.13
CA ILE A 703 -3.36 -5.43 3.33
C ILE A 703 -3.98 -6.72 3.89
N SER A 704 -3.50 -7.90 3.46
CA SER A 704 -3.97 -9.16 4.03
C SER A 704 -3.50 -9.34 5.48
N LEU A 705 -2.30 -8.85 5.85
CA LEU A 705 -1.84 -8.79 7.24
C LEU A 705 -2.74 -7.93 8.13
N MET A 706 -3.26 -6.80 7.60
CA MET A 706 -4.32 -6.04 8.28
C MET A 706 -5.56 -6.88 8.52
N GLY A 707 -5.93 -7.75 7.58
CA GLY A 707 -7.00 -8.72 7.78
C GLY A 707 -6.80 -9.60 9.01
N PHE A 708 -5.58 -10.04 9.30
CA PHE A 708 -5.27 -10.80 10.53
C PHE A 708 -5.42 -9.96 11.80
N ILE A 709 -5.05 -8.68 11.77
CA ILE A 709 -5.24 -7.77 12.91
C ILE A 709 -6.73 -7.61 13.20
N VAL A 710 -7.53 -7.35 12.19
CA VAL A 710 -8.99 -7.25 12.31
C VAL A 710 -9.59 -8.56 12.80
N LEU A 711 -9.14 -9.68 12.24
CA LEU A 711 -9.60 -11.02 12.60
C LEU A 711 -9.34 -11.32 14.09
N MET A 712 -8.20 -10.89 14.64
CA MET A 712 -7.90 -11.03 16.07
C MET A 712 -8.96 -10.36 16.95
N GLY A 713 -9.41 -9.15 16.59
CA GLY A 713 -10.45 -8.44 17.32
C GLY A 713 -11.84 -9.08 17.22
N THR A 714 -12.20 -9.58 16.03
CA THR A 714 -13.53 -10.12 15.75
C THR A 714 -13.75 -11.53 16.32
N VAL A 715 -12.74 -12.38 16.27
CA VAL A 715 -12.83 -13.77 16.73
C VAL A 715 -12.97 -13.87 18.24
N VAL A 716 -12.25 -13.03 18.96
CA VAL A 716 -12.31 -12.97 20.44
C VAL A 716 -13.74 -12.67 20.93
N ASN A 717 -14.52 -11.85 20.18
CA ASN A 717 -15.90 -11.53 20.49
C ASN A 717 -16.78 -12.79 20.65
N ASN A 718 -16.71 -13.72 19.73
CA ASN A 718 -17.49 -14.98 19.79
C ASN A 718 -17.10 -15.82 21.01
N GLY A 719 -15.83 -15.88 21.35
CA GLY A 719 -15.29 -16.56 22.53
C GLY A 719 -15.76 -15.92 23.84
N ILE A 720 -15.77 -14.58 23.92
CA ILE A 720 -16.25 -13.83 25.10
C ILE A 720 -17.71 -14.19 25.39
N VAL A 721 -18.59 -14.07 24.39
CA VAL A 721 -20.02 -14.35 24.55
C VAL A 721 -20.27 -15.81 24.96
N PHE A 722 -19.49 -16.76 24.45
CA PHE A 722 -19.60 -18.15 24.82
C PHE A 722 -19.18 -18.40 26.27
N VAL A 723 -17.98 -17.95 26.65
CA VAL A 723 -17.41 -18.19 28.00
C VAL A 723 -18.19 -17.47 29.07
N ASP A 724 -18.67 -16.24 28.83
CA ASP A 724 -19.48 -15.46 29.74
C ASP A 724 -20.79 -16.20 30.07
N TYR A 725 -21.50 -16.65 29.06
CA TYR A 725 -22.74 -17.39 29.27
C TYR A 725 -22.54 -18.74 29.99
N ALA A 726 -21.45 -19.45 29.66
CA ALA A 726 -21.08 -20.66 30.36
C ALA A 726 -20.80 -20.40 31.86
N ASN A 727 -20.15 -19.27 32.17
CA ASN A 727 -19.91 -18.85 33.56
C ASN A 727 -21.23 -18.52 34.27
N GLN A 728 -22.16 -17.81 33.65
CA GLN A 728 -23.48 -17.48 34.19
C GLN A 728 -24.27 -18.76 34.57
N LEU A 729 -24.32 -19.74 33.66
CA LEU A 729 -24.99 -21.01 33.93
C LEU A 729 -24.35 -21.80 35.09
N ARG A 730 -23.00 -21.75 35.20
CA ARG A 730 -22.27 -22.41 36.27
C ARG A 730 -22.46 -21.73 37.62
N ILE A 731 -22.54 -20.39 37.65
CA ILE A 731 -22.89 -19.61 38.86
C ILE A 731 -24.31 -19.97 39.30
N GLY A 732 -25.23 -20.17 38.35
CA GLY A 732 -26.60 -20.65 38.62
C GLY A 732 -26.70 -22.13 39.06
N GLY A 733 -25.56 -22.81 39.28
CA GLY A 733 -25.49 -24.15 39.87
C GLY A 733 -25.51 -25.33 38.87
N MET A 734 -25.41 -25.10 37.58
CA MET A 734 -25.32 -26.18 36.60
C MET A 734 -23.96 -26.90 36.63
N GLU A 735 -23.99 -28.21 36.39
CA GLU A 735 -22.78 -29.00 36.20
C GLU A 735 -21.98 -28.50 34.99
N ARG A 736 -20.66 -28.53 35.09
CA ARG A 736 -19.74 -27.96 34.06
C ARG A 736 -20.02 -28.42 32.63
N ARG A 737 -20.16 -29.74 32.41
CA ARG A 737 -20.38 -30.28 31.07
C ARG A 737 -21.80 -29.97 30.57
N ALA A 738 -22.80 -30.07 31.43
CA ALA A 738 -24.16 -29.72 31.10
C ALA A 738 -24.28 -28.21 30.75
N ALA A 739 -23.61 -27.33 31.53
CA ALA A 739 -23.54 -25.91 31.22
C ALA A 739 -22.89 -25.61 29.88
N LEU A 740 -21.80 -26.30 29.50
CA LEU A 740 -21.17 -26.12 28.19
C LEU A 740 -22.06 -26.55 27.02
N VAL A 741 -22.75 -27.67 27.13
CA VAL A 741 -23.67 -28.13 26.09
C VAL A 741 -24.89 -27.20 25.97
N ALA A 742 -25.43 -26.74 27.09
CA ALA A 742 -26.52 -25.79 27.13
C ALA A 742 -26.12 -24.43 26.54
N THR A 743 -24.92 -23.95 26.87
CA THR A 743 -24.32 -22.74 26.28
C THR A 743 -24.19 -22.89 24.76
N GLY A 744 -23.61 -24.00 24.31
CA GLY A 744 -23.47 -24.30 22.91
C GLY A 744 -24.79 -24.25 22.15
N LYS A 745 -25.84 -24.88 22.68
CA LYS A 745 -27.20 -24.83 22.09
C LYS A 745 -27.74 -23.40 22.03
N THR A 746 -27.61 -22.63 23.09
CA THR A 746 -28.22 -21.30 23.18
C THR A 746 -27.46 -20.28 22.36
N ARG A 747 -26.09 -20.30 22.37
CA ARG A 747 -25.26 -19.30 21.75
C ARG A 747 -24.88 -19.61 20.30
N MET A 748 -25.14 -20.82 19.81
CA MET A 748 -24.85 -21.19 18.42
C MET A 748 -25.55 -20.28 17.40
N ARG A 749 -26.81 -19.90 17.66
CA ARG A 749 -27.59 -19.07 16.74
C ARG A 749 -27.01 -17.65 16.61
N PRO A 750 -26.81 -16.87 17.68
CA PRO A 750 -26.18 -15.56 17.57
C PRO A 750 -24.78 -15.63 16.91
N ILE A 751 -23.92 -16.57 17.33
CA ILE A 751 -22.57 -16.72 16.80
C ILE A 751 -22.59 -17.01 15.29
N LEU A 752 -23.44 -17.91 14.81
CA LEU A 752 -23.57 -18.17 13.37
C LEU A 752 -24.18 -17.00 12.61
N MET A 753 -25.10 -16.24 13.24
CA MET A 753 -25.67 -15.05 12.61
C MET A 753 -24.60 -13.99 12.36
N THR A 754 -23.82 -13.65 13.39
CA THR A 754 -22.75 -12.63 13.28
C THR A 754 -21.69 -13.06 12.28
N THR A 755 -21.23 -14.30 12.36
CA THR A 755 -20.25 -14.82 11.39
C THR A 755 -20.76 -14.74 9.97
N LEU A 756 -22.01 -15.21 9.73
CA LEU A 756 -22.54 -15.26 8.37
C LEU A 756 -22.84 -13.88 7.82
N THR A 757 -23.27 -12.93 8.64
CA THR A 757 -23.47 -11.54 8.22
C THR A 757 -22.16 -10.90 7.82
N THR A 758 -21.09 -11.07 8.60
CA THR A 758 -19.76 -10.54 8.30
C THR A 758 -19.16 -11.20 7.04
N VAL A 759 -19.24 -12.53 6.96
CA VAL A 759 -18.73 -13.29 5.79
C VAL A 759 -19.42 -12.85 4.50
N LEU A 760 -20.76 -12.75 4.50
CA LEU A 760 -21.48 -12.37 3.28
C LEU A 760 -21.32 -10.88 2.94
N ALA A 761 -21.15 -10.01 3.94
CA ALA A 761 -20.81 -8.62 3.69
C ALA A 761 -19.44 -8.47 3.02
N MET A 762 -18.46 -9.30 3.41
CA MET A 762 -17.11 -9.29 2.82
C MET A 762 -17.04 -10.02 1.47
N LEU A 763 -17.97 -10.92 1.18
CA LEU A 763 -17.97 -11.72 -0.04
C LEU A 763 -18.02 -10.85 -1.31
N GLN A 764 -18.70 -9.72 -1.24
CA GLN A 764 -18.77 -8.73 -2.33
C GLN A 764 -17.37 -8.24 -2.72
N LEU A 765 -16.49 -7.97 -1.75
CA LEU A 765 -15.12 -7.52 -2.00
C LEU A 765 -14.23 -8.57 -2.69
N VAL A 766 -14.61 -9.83 -2.66
CA VAL A 766 -13.86 -10.91 -3.34
C VAL A 766 -14.33 -11.10 -4.79
N PHE A 767 -15.62 -10.88 -5.06
CA PHE A 767 -16.23 -11.25 -6.34
C PHE A 767 -16.57 -10.09 -7.27
N SER A 768 -16.47 -8.82 -6.83
CA SER A 768 -16.84 -7.69 -7.68
C SER A 768 -15.89 -7.51 -8.89
N GLY A 769 -14.63 -7.91 -8.76
CA GLY A 769 -13.65 -7.84 -9.86
C GLY A 769 -13.18 -6.43 -10.21
N ASP A 770 -13.63 -5.43 -9.49
CA ASP A 770 -13.23 -4.03 -9.65
C ASP A 770 -11.87 -3.73 -8.98
N MET A 771 -11.31 -2.57 -9.24
CA MET A 771 -10.00 -2.15 -8.73
C MET A 771 -9.95 -2.16 -7.18
N ALA A 772 -11.02 -1.74 -6.52
CA ALA A 772 -11.11 -1.76 -5.06
C ALA A 772 -11.10 -3.19 -4.51
N SER A 773 -11.78 -4.12 -5.21
CA SER A 773 -11.78 -5.54 -4.81
C SER A 773 -10.42 -6.18 -5.02
N GLN A 774 -9.69 -5.84 -6.08
CA GLN A 774 -8.32 -6.35 -6.29
C GLN A 774 -7.41 -5.96 -5.13
N LEU A 775 -7.50 -4.71 -4.68
CA LEU A 775 -6.70 -4.22 -3.55
C LEU A 775 -7.06 -4.93 -2.24
N MET A 776 -8.34 -5.20 -1.99
CA MET A 776 -8.85 -5.63 -0.68
C MET A 776 -9.21 -7.11 -0.62
N SER A 777 -9.18 -7.85 -1.72
CA SER A 777 -9.57 -9.26 -1.79
C SER A 777 -8.78 -10.14 -0.82
N GLY A 778 -7.47 -9.95 -0.70
CA GLY A 778 -6.62 -10.68 0.22
C GLY A 778 -7.06 -10.51 1.68
N MET A 779 -7.36 -9.28 2.09
CA MET A 779 -7.90 -8.99 3.42
C MET A 779 -9.27 -9.65 3.64
N ALA A 780 -10.17 -9.51 2.66
CA ALA A 780 -11.50 -10.09 2.74
C ALA A 780 -11.45 -11.63 2.84
N ILE A 781 -10.58 -12.30 2.08
CA ILE A 781 -10.37 -13.76 2.14
C ILE A 781 -9.86 -14.18 3.51
N VAL A 782 -8.87 -13.48 4.07
CA VAL A 782 -8.37 -13.75 5.43
C VAL A 782 -9.49 -13.67 6.46
N ILE A 783 -10.33 -12.64 6.37
CA ILE A 783 -11.46 -12.47 7.31
C ILE A 783 -12.52 -13.54 7.08
N ILE A 784 -12.94 -13.80 5.85
CA ILE A 784 -13.97 -14.80 5.52
C ILE A 784 -13.56 -16.18 5.99
N CYS A 785 -12.38 -16.64 5.57
CA CYS A 785 -11.90 -18.00 5.88
C CYS A 785 -11.48 -18.10 7.34
N GLY A 786 -10.81 -17.09 7.87
CA GLY A 786 -10.37 -17.02 9.25
C GLY A 786 -11.54 -17.01 10.23
N LEU A 787 -12.55 -16.16 10.02
CA LEU A 787 -13.73 -16.07 10.89
C LEU A 787 -14.60 -17.33 10.79
N SER A 788 -14.76 -17.89 9.57
CA SER A 788 -15.52 -19.13 9.37
C SER A 788 -14.88 -20.30 10.11
N TYR A 789 -13.57 -20.49 9.96
CA TYR A 789 -12.83 -21.54 10.64
C TYR A 789 -12.79 -21.31 12.16
N ALA A 790 -12.51 -20.07 12.60
CA ALA A 790 -12.48 -19.73 14.01
C ALA A 790 -13.84 -19.91 14.69
N THR A 791 -14.94 -19.60 14.01
CA THR A 791 -16.30 -19.83 14.54
C THR A 791 -16.57 -21.30 14.76
N LEU A 792 -16.19 -22.15 13.79
CA LEU A 792 -16.30 -23.61 13.95
C LEU A 792 -15.45 -24.08 15.15
N MET A 793 -14.21 -23.59 15.25
CA MET A 793 -13.30 -23.98 16.33
C MET A 793 -13.74 -23.44 17.69
N THR A 794 -14.29 -22.21 17.76
CA THR A 794 -14.85 -21.64 18.99
C THR A 794 -15.98 -22.50 19.54
N LEU A 795 -16.85 -23.04 18.68
CA LEU A 795 -17.93 -23.90 19.09
C LEU A 795 -17.49 -25.28 19.61
N TYR A 796 -16.31 -25.78 19.24
CA TYR A 796 -15.80 -27.08 19.67
C TYR A 796 -14.59 -27.03 20.61
N ILE A 797 -13.60 -26.18 20.29
CA ILE A 797 -12.32 -26.13 21.02
C ILE A 797 -12.47 -25.35 22.35
N VAL A 798 -13.17 -24.23 22.33
CA VAL A 798 -13.35 -23.41 23.53
C VAL A 798 -14.05 -24.22 24.65
N PRO A 799 -15.15 -24.97 24.39
CA PRO A 799 -15.76 -25.85 25.41
C PRO A 799 -14.81 -26.92 25.93
N VAL A 800 -14.00 -27.53 25.03
CA VAL A 800 -13.02 -28.55 25.41
C VAL A 800 -11.92 -27.98 26.30
N LEU A 801 -11.36 -26.81 25.91
CA LEU A 801 -10.37 -26.11 26.77
C LEU A 801 -10.96 -25.69 28.10
N TYR A 802 -12.18 -25.18 28.10
CA TYR A 802 -12.88 -24.82 29.31
C TYR A 802 -13.09 -26.04 30.23
N ASP A 803 -13.48 -27.19 29.70
CA ASP A 803 -13.65 -28.41 30.48
C ASP A 803 -12.33 -28.93 31.06
N ILE A 804 -11.20 -28.71 30.39
CA ILE A 804 -9.87 -29.13 30.87
C ILE A 804 -9.38 -28.20 31.99
N LEU A 805 -9.46 -26.89 31.75
CA LEU A 805 -8.80 -25.87 32.57
C LEU A 805 -9.66 -25.41 33.75
N PHE A 806 -10.98 -25.27 33.57
CA PHE A 806 -11.89 -24.66 34.56
C PHE A 806 -12.53 -25.69 35.44
N LYS A 807 -11.76 -26.29 36.37
CA LYS A 807 -12.26 -27.32 37.29
C LYS A 807 -13.13 -26.73 38.41
N LYS A 808 -12.78 -25.52 38.91
CA LYS A 808 -13.53 -24.84 39.96
C LYS A 808 -14.67 -24.00 39.38
N PRO A 809 -15.80 -23.78 40.13
CA PRO A 809 -16.81 -22.84 39.69
C PRO A 809 -16.23 -21.42 39.59
N PRO A 810 -16.76 -20.55 38.68
CA PRO A 810 -16.38 -19.14 38.61
C PRO A 810 -16.71 -18.45 39.97
N LEU A 811 -15.99 -17.37 40.28
CA LEU A 811 -16.29 -16.51 41.41
C LEU A 811 -17.70 -15.92 41.24
N ASN A 812 -18.52 -16.10 42.22
CA ASN A 812 -19.79 -15.41 42.36
C ASN A 812 -19.51 -14.09 43.08
N VAL A 813 -19.56 -12.97 42.37
CA VAL A 813 -19.47 -11.65 42.98
C VAL A 813 -20.87 -11.19 43.24
N ASP A 814 -21.23 -11.13 44.51
CA ASP A 814 -22.51 -10.58 44.97
C ASP A 814 -22.51 -9.06 44.74
N VAL A 815 -23.21 -8.62 43.69
CA VAL A 815 -23.37 -7.20 43.35
C VAL A 815 -24.57 -6.55 44.05
N GLY A 816 -25.20 -7.24 44.99
CA GLY A 816 -26.40 -6.82 45.63
C GLY A 816 -27.69 -7.26 44.93
N SER A 817 -28.76 -7.34 45.65
CA SER A 817 -30.10 -7.62 45.12
C SER A 817 -30.63 -6.39 44.37
N ASP A 818 -30.97 -6.58 43.11
CA ASP A 818 -31.62 -5.59 42.27
C ASP A 818 -33.04 -6.12 42.00
N ASP A 819 -34.05 -5.50 42.57
CA ASP A 819 -35.45 -5.94 42.53
C ASP A 819 -35.97 -6.18 41.09
N ASP A 820 -35.39 -5.52 40.12
CA ASP A 820 -35.69 -5.73 38.70
C ASP A 820 -35.07 -6.99 38.08
N LEU A 821 -34.08 -7.63 38.74
CA LEU A 821 -33.42 -8.85 38.27
C LEU A 821 -34.09 -10.13 38.83
N ASP A 822 -34.79 -10.04 39.97
CA ASP A 822 -35.44 -11.18 40.62
C ASP A 822 -36.62 -11.76 39.81
N ASP A 823 -37.17 -10.97 38.87
CA ASP A 823 -38.24 -11.38 37.95
C ASP A 823 -37.73 -12.01 36.64
N ILE A 824 -36.39 -12.15 36.40
CA ILE A 824 -35.85 -12.76 35.20
C ILE A 824 -35.88 -14.28 35.33
N PRO A 825 -36.44 -15.05 34.36
CA PRO A 825 -36.38 -16.50 34.40
C PRO A 825 -34.90 -16.95 34.50
N ASP A 826 -34.59 -17.69 35.56
CA ASP A 826 -33.24 -18.26 35.75
C ASP A 826 -33.03 -19.39 34.72
N ASP A 827 -32.19 -19.11 33.71
CA ASP A 827 -31.86 -20.07 32.64
C ASP A 827 -31.28 -21.37 33.25
N ALA A 828 -30.49 -21.29 34.29
CA ALA A 828 -29.91 -22.45 34.96
C ALA A 828 -31.02 -23.28 35.67
N ALA A 829 -31.96 -22.64 36.35
CA ALA A 829 -33.07 -23.31 36.99
C ALA A 829 -33.99 -24.01 35.98
N GLU A 830 -34.30 -23.39 34.84
CA GLU A 830 -35.06 -24.03 33.76
C GLU A 830 -34.34 -25.26 33.18
N PHE A 831 -33.04 -25.17 32.88
CA PHE A 831 -32.26 -26.31 32.39
C PHE A 831 -32.14 -27.43 33.45
N ILE A 832 -31.95 -27.11 34.72
CA ILE A 832 -31.92 -28.09 35.82
C ILE A 832 -33.27 -28.78 35.94
N ALA A 833 -34.37 -28.02 35.89
CA ALA A 833 -35.73 -28.56 35.93
C ALA A 833 -36.02 -29.49 34.73
N ALA A 834 -35.63 -29.09 33.53
CA ALA A 834 -35.75 -29.91 32.32
C ALA A 834 -34.90 -31.21 32.40
N GLN A 835 -33.69 -31.18 32.93
CA GLN A 835 -32.88 -32.37 33.18
C GLN A 835 -33.51 -33.32 34.21
N LYS A 836 -34.04 -32.79 35.28
CA LYS A 836 -34.76 -33.60 36.32
C LYS A 836 -36.00 -34.24 35.74
N SER A 837 -36.81 -33.53 34.94
CA SER A 837 -37.99 -34.06 34.29
C SER A 837 -37.67 -35.12 33.23
N ALA A 838 -36.56 -34.99 32.50
CA ALA A 838 -36.12 -36.02 31.54
C ALA A 838 -35.56 -37.26 32.25
N GLY A 839 -34.92 -37.12 33.40
CA GLY A 839 -34.39 -38.23 34.19
C GLY A 839 -35.48 -38.99 34.94
N THR A 840 -36.67 -38.43 35.17
CA THR A 840 -37.85 -39.12 35.78
C THR A 840 -38.72 -39.82 34.75
N ALA A 841 -38.44 -39.69 33.45
CA ALA A 841 -39.15 -40.35 32.35
C ALA A 841 -38.45 -41.66 31.86
N GLN A 842 -37.64 -42.33 32.71
CA GLN A 842 -37.23 -43.72 32.43
C GLN A 842 -38.44 -44.61 32.76
N PRO A 843 -38.93 -45.43 31.81
CA PRO A 843 -40.02 -46.33 32.13
C PRO A 843 -39.54 -47.43 33.04
N GLU A 844 -40.27 -47.64 34.10
CA GLU A 844 -40.27 -48.91 34.80
C GLU A 844 -40.71 -50.00 33.80
N ALA A 845 -39.79 -50.85 33.41
CA ALA A 845 -40.06 -52.13 32.82
C ALA A 845 -38.90 -53.10 33.13
#